data_bed7ba174ab2c4802db209c06ee8e2fd
#
_entry.id   bed7ba174ab2c4802db209c06ee8e2fd
#
_cell.length_a   1.000
_cell.length_b   1.000
_cell.length_c   1.000
_cell.angle_alpha   90.00
_cell.angle_beta   90.00
_cell.angle_gamma   90.00
#
_symmetry.space_group_name_H-M   'P 1'
#
loop_
_entity.id
_entity.type
_entity.pdbx_description
1 polymer ?
#
loop_
_entity_poly.entity_id
_entity_poly.type
_entity_poly.pdbx_seq_one_letter_code
_entity_poly.pdbx_strand_id
1 'polypeptide(L)'
;NRVPAGVDDAAYVKAAFLNDIATKKITCDLIDPTKATFYLGTMLGGYNVEPLINLLDDDECGDEAVKALSQTLLVFDAFNDVAEKSKDSSNAAKVLKSWAEAEWFTSKPEVPQSITTTVFKVPGETNTDDLSPAPDAWSRPDIPLHALAMYKMPRQGLSNDPLGEIKKLKEKGHPVCLVGDVVGTGSSRKSATNSVLWHMGDDIPFIPNKRTGGICIGTKIAPIFFNTMEDAGTLVFEADVEKMESGDVITIFPHEGKIENESSENISSFELKSETFLDEVRAGGRIPLIIGRSLTDKARDFLNLPATDVFVRPGKADESNDGYTLAQKIVGKACGVEGIRPGTYCEPIMTTVGSQDTTGPMTRDELKELACLGFTSDLVMQSFCHTAAYPKPVDIETQHTLPEFIKTRGGVALQPGDGIIHSWLNRMLLPDTVGTGGDSHTRFPIGISFPAGSGLVAFGAALGVIPLDMPESVLIRFSGEMQPGITLRDLVNAIPYAAIQKGLLTVEKEGKKNIFSGRCLEIEGLPNLKIEQAFELSDASAERSASGCTVLLDEEPILEYLKSNIVLLRWLISEGYGDARTLERRAQKMEQWIQNPVLLKPDNNAKYAATIEIDLNEIKEPLLACPNDPDDIKTLSEIGEDLSLIH
;
A
#
# COMPACT_ATOMS: atom_id res chain seq x y z
N ASN A 1 -1.55 0.91 37.21
CA ASN A 1 -1.91 1.84 36.13
C ASN A 1 -2.37 1.01 34.94
N ARG A 2 -3.54 1.31 34.42
CA ARG A 2 -4.08 0.64 33.22
C ARG A 2 -3.45 1.33 32.01
N VAL A 3 -2.88 0.52 31.09
CA VAL A 3 -2.35 1.03 29.83
C VAL A 3 -3.51 1.63 29.02
N PRO A 4 -3.32 2.79 28.36
CA PRO A 4 -4.37 3.37 27.50
C PRO A 4 -4.83 2.39 26.43
N ALA A 5 -6.12 2.43 26.09
CA ALA A 5 -6.67 1.56 25.04
C ALA A 5 -5.94 1.76 23.70
N GLY A 6 -5.68 0.65 23.02
CA GLY A 6 -5.01 0.66 21.72
C GLY A 6 -3.49 0.89 21.72
N VAL A 7 -2.86 0.98 22.90
CA VAL A 7 -1.40 1.00 23.02
C VAL A 7 -0.87 -0.44 23.06
N ASP A 8 0.30 -0.68 22.47
CA ASP A 8 1.00 -1.96 22.62
C ASP A 8 1.51 -2.10 24.05
N ASP A 9 0.90 -2.99 24.82
CA ASP A 9 1.19 -3.17 26.24
C ASP A 9 2.66 -3.54 26.48
N ALA A 10 3.22 -4.40 25.64
CA ALA A 10 4.61 -4.84 25.78
C ALA A 10 5.61 -3.71 25.49
N ALA A 11 5.42 -2.98 24.40
CA ALA A 11 6.27 -1.85 24.04
C ALA A 11 6.14 -0.70 25.05
N TYR A 12 4.92 -0.40 25.49
CA TYR A 12 4.66 0.62 26.51
C TYR A 12 5.38 0.28 27.84
N VAL A 13 5.19 -0.94 28.33
CA VAL A 13 5.85 -1.40 29.57
C VAL A 13 7.36 -1.42 29.43
N LYS A 14 7.89 -1.89 28.29
CA LYS A 14 9.33 -1.88 28.01
C LYS A 14 9.88 -0.46 28.03
N ALA A 15 9.23 0.50 27.35
CA ALA A 15 9.66 1.90 27.34
C ALA A 15 9.64 2.51 28.75
N ALA A 16 8.56 2.29 29.51
CA ALA A 16 8.44 2.77 30.89
C ALA A 16 9.52 2.19 31.81
N PHE A 17 9.79 0.88 31.70
CA PHE A 17 10.83 0.22 32.49
C PHE A 17 12.23 0.76 32.16
N LEU A 18 12.56 0.90 30.87
CA LEU A 18 13.85 1.46 30.46
C LEU A 18 14.00 2.93 30.87
N ASN A 19 12.92 3.72 30.76
CA ASN A 19 12.92 5.10 31.24
C ASN A 19 13.12 5.20 32.75
N ASP A 20 12.52 4.34 33.54
CA ASP A 20 12.70 4.33 35.00
C ASP A 20 14.13 3.97 35.40
N ILE A 21 14.84 3.11 34.64
CA ILE A 21 16.27 2.87 34.82
C ILE A 21 17.08 4.09 34.40
N ALA A 22 16.83 4.65 33.21
CA ALA A 22 17.55 5.80 32.69
C ALA A 22 17.44 7.02 33.61
N THR A 23 16.25 7.23 34.22
CA THR A 23 16.00 8.30 35.18
C THR A 23 16.36 7.93 36.62
N LYS A 24 16.99 6.78 36.87
CA LYS A 24 17.42 6.29 38.17
C LYS A 24 16.30 6.11 39.21
N LYS A 25 15.04 6.01 38.77
CA LYS A 25 13.91 5.67 39.66
C LYS A 25 13.97 4.25 40.15
N ILE A 26 14.54 3.37 39.36
CA ILE A 26 14.85 1.97 39.73
C ILE A 26 16.30 1.64 39.42
N THR A 27 16.91 0.75 40.21
CA THR A 27 18.24 0.24 39.94
C THR A 27 18.14 -1.14 39.28
N CYS A 28 18.98 -1.38 38.26
CA CYS A 28 19.06 -2.65 37.56
C CYS A 28 20.52 -3.11 37.51
N ASP A 29 20.79 -4.31 38.00
CA ASP A 29 22.15 -4.87 38.03
C ASP A 29 22.66 -5.33 36.65
N LEU A 30 21.76 -5.41 35.64
CA LEU A 30 22.09 -5.92 34.31
C LEU A 30 22.42 -4.80 33.31
N ILE A 31 21.82 -3.60 33.49
CA ILE A 31 22.00 -2.44 32.60
C ILE A 31 22.07 -1.17 33.43
N ASP A 32 22.95 -0.28 33.04
CA ASP A 32 23.10 1.05 33.59
C ASP A 32 22.13 2.06 32.87
N PRO A 33 22.02 3.31 33.36
CA PRO A 33 21.17 4.32 32.75
C PRO A 33 21.48 4.62 31.27
N THR A 34 22.76 4.69 30.90
CA THR A 34 23.19 4.92 29.51
C THR A 34 22.78 3.79 28.60
N LYS A 35 22.96 2.53 29.05
CA LYS A 35 22.53 1.34 28.32
C LYS A 35 21.01 1.25 28.19
N ALA A 36 20.26 1.66 29.20
CA ALA A 36 18.81 1.75 29.12
C ALA A 36 18.38 2.80 28.09
N THR A 37 19.05 3.94 28.03
CA THR A 37 18.81 4.98 27.01
C THR A 37 19.13 4.46 25.59
N PHE A 38 20.23 3.74 25.43
CA PHE A 38 20.54 3.07 24.15
C PHE A 38 19.41 2.12 23.72
N TYR A 39 18.89 1.28 24.62
CA TYR A 39 17.80 0.37 24.30
C TYR A 39 16.47 1.11 23.99
N LEU A 40 16.22 2.24 24.63
CA LEU A 40 15.11 3.12 24.22
C LEU A 40 15.27 3.54 22.75
N GLY A 41 16.48 3.92 22.32
CA GLY A 41 16.78 4.29 20.93
C GLY A 41 16.56 3.17 19.91
N THR A 42 16.55 1.90 20.32
CA THR A 42 16.33 0.74 19.42
C THR A 42 14.86 0.38 19.24
N MET A 43 13.95 1.04 19.95
CA MET A 43 12.52 0.71 19.91
C MET A 43 11.86 1.31 18.68
N LEU A 44 10.93 0.55 18.08
CA LEU A 44 9.97 1.07 17.09
C LEU A 44 8.70 1.57 17.79
N GLY A 45 7.91 2.39 17.11
CA GLY A 45 6.57 2.75 17.55
C GLY A 45 6.46 4.03 18.39
N GLY A 46 7.51 4.81 18.50
CA GLY A 46 7.47 6.14 19.11
C GLY A 46 7.27 6.20 20.63
N TYR A 47 7.07 5.07 21.33
CA TYR A 47 6.90 5.01 22.79
C TYR A 47 8.12 5.47 23.59
N ASN A 48 9.27 5.53 22.92
CA ASN A 48 10.57 5.96 23.43
C ASN A 48 10.84 7.46 23.19
N VAL A 49 10.08 8.13 22.34
CA VAL A 49 10.40 9.51 21.89
C VAL A 49 10.31 10.50 23.04
N GLU A 50 9.20 10.55 23.77
CA GLU A 50 9.05 11.42 24.93
C GLU A 50 10.11 11.16 26.02
N PRO A 51 10.36 9.88 26.44
CA PRO A 51 11.47 9.55 27.32
C PRO A 51 12.83 10.09 26.85
N LEU A 52 13.15 9.91 25.57
CA LEU A 52 14.43 10.37 25.01
C LEU A 52 14.54 11.91 25.00
N ILE A 53 13.46 12.62 24.67
CA ILE A 53 13.43 14.10 24.71
C ILE A 53 13.67 14.60 26.16
N ASN A 54 13.09 13.94 27.15
CA ASN A 54 13.26 14.30 28.55
C ASN A 54 14.68 14.02 29.06
N LEU A 55 15.38 13.02 28.50
CA LEU A 55 16.76 12.67 28.85
C LEU A 55 17.82 13.54 28.18
N LEU A 56 17.47 14.42 27.22
CA LEU A 56 18.45 15.24 26.48
C LEU A 56 19.35 16.10 27.39
N ASP A 57 18.82 16.57 28.52
CA ASP A 57 19.57 17.43 29.46
C ASP A 57 20.09 16.65 30.68
N ASP A 58 20.01 15.32 30.67
CA ASP A 58 20.61 14.48 31.71
C ASP A 58 22.13 14.38 31.51
N ASP A 59 22.90 14.57 32.58
CA ASP A 59 24.37 14.60 32.53
C ASP A 59 25.00 13.27 32.09
N GLU A 60 24.33 12.13 32.34
CA GLU A 60 24.83 10.78 32.04
C GLU A 60 24.24 10.21 30.74
N CYS A 61 22.95 10.48 30.48
CA CYS A 61 22.20 9.89 29.39
C CYS A 61 22.03 10.80 28.18
N GLY A 62 22.30 12.12 28.31
CA GLY A 62 21.98 13.12 27.29
C GLY A 62 22.64 12.87 25.94
N ASP A 63 23.91 12.51 25.90
CA ASP A 63 24.61 12.22 24.63
C ASP A 63 24.05 10.98 23.93
N GLU A 64 23.63 9.97 24.69
CA GLU A 64 23.00 8.76 24.12
C GLU A 64 21.59 9.05 23.64
N ALA A 65 20.83 9.90 24.33
CA ALA A 65 19.53 10.38 23.88
C ALA A 65 19.63 11.19 22.58
N VAL A 66 20.67 12.02 22.41
CA VAL A 66 20.96 12.72 21.15
C VAL A 66 21.15 11.72 20.01
N LYS A 67 22.02 10.70 20.18
CA LYS A 67 22.25 9.68 19.15
C LYS A 67 20.97 8.95 18.78
N ALA A 68 20.18 8.57 19.77
CA ALA A 68 18.91 7.86 19.58
C ALA A 68 17.92 8.71 18.77
N LEU A 69 17.66 9.95 19.18
CA LEU A 69 16.72 10.84 18.49
C LEU A 69 17.20 11.24 17.10
N SER A 70 18.50 11.39 16.88
CA SER A 70 19.07 11.69 15.56
C SER A 70 18.74 10.62 14.51
N GLN A 71 18.50 9.37 14.92
CA GLN A 71 18.14 8.25 14.05
C GLN A 71 16.62 7.94 14.05
N THR A 72 15.83 8.62 14.88
CA THR A 72 14.39 8.37 15.01
C THR A 72 13.61 9.17 13.99
N LEU A 73 12.79 8.50 13.16
CA LEU A 73 12.00 9.12 12.10
C LEU A 73 10.53 9.37 12.48
N LEU A 74 10.02 8.65 13.47
CA LEU A 74 8.62 8.72 13.91
C LEU A 74 8.41 9.86 14.92
N VAL A 75 8.53 11.10 14.46
CA VAL A 75 8.53 12.29 15.32
C VAL A 75 7.49 13.33 14.91
N PHE A 76 6.35 12.92 14.43
CA PHE A 76 5.34 13.82 13.87
C PHE A 76 5.08 15.07 14.74
N ASP A 77 4.66 14.88 15.97
CA ASP A 77 4.41 15.99 16.91
C ASP A 77 5.67 16.35 17.69
N ALA A 78 6.52 15.39 17.96
CA ALA A 78 7.75 15.57 18.74
C ALA A 78 8.80 16.48 18.06
N PHE A 79 8.70 16.73 16.76
CA PHE A 79 9.52 17.76 16.12
C PHE A 79 9.40 19.11 16.83
N ASN A 80 8.17 19.54 17.13
CA ASN A 80 7.93 20.82 17.79
C ASN A 80 8.49 20.84 19.22
N ASP A 81 8.43 19.71 19.94
CA ASP A 81 8.97 19.60 21.30
C ASP A 81 10.50 19.72 21.31
N VAL A 82 11.18 19.08 20.35
CA VAL A 82 12.63 19.21 20.19
C VAL A 82 13.02 20.62 19.73
N ALA A 83 12.28 21.19 18.78
CA ALA A 83 12.52 22.54 18.28
C ALA A 83 12.35 23.60 19.37
N GLU A 84 11.31 23.50 20.19
CA GLU A 84 11.11 24.41 21.34
C GLU A 84 12.23 24.22 22.37
N LYS A 85 12.54 22.97 22.75
CA LYS A 85 13.59 22.63 23.70
C LYS A 85 14.98 23.11 23.21
N SER A 86 15.21 23.16 21.91
CA SER A 86 16.51 23.57 21.33
C SER A 86 16.90 25.03 21.62
N LYS A 87 15.94 25.86 22.06
CA LYS A 87 16.21 27.26 22.46
C LYS A 87 17.06 27.34 23.72
N ASP A 88 16.93 26.36 24.62
CA ASP A 88 17.58 26.34 25.93
C ASP A 88 18.49 25.12 26.13
N SER A 89 18.38 24.10 25.30
CA SER A 89 19.15 22.84 25.38
C SER A 89 20.11 22.69 24.21
N SER A 90 21.41 22.61 24.51
CA SER A 90 22.45 22.36 23.50
C SER A 90 22.30 20.98 22.85
N ASN A 91 21.81 19.97 23.58
CA ASN A 91 21.62 18.62 23.09
C ASN A 91 20.39 18.55 22.15
N ALA A 92 19.30 19.23 22.49
CA ALA A 92 18.17 19.36 21.57
C ALA A 92 18.56 20.11 20.27
N ALA A 93 19.41 21.13 20.36
CA ALA A 93 19.96 21.79 19.18
C ALA A 93 20.84 20.87 18.33
N LYS A 94 21.63 19.95 18.94
CA LYS A 94 22.39 18.92 18.19
C LYS A 94 21.44 17.98 17.42
N VAL A 95 20.35 17.52 18.04
CA VAL A 95 19.36 16.66 17.38
C VAL A 95 18.74 17.38 16.18
N LEU A 96 18.31 18.63 16.37
CA LEU A 96 17.71 19.43 15.31
C LEU A 96 18.68 19.65 14.14
N LYS A 97 19.96 19.89 14.45
CA LYS A 97 21.03 20.02 13.45
C LYS A 97 21.24 18.68 12.71
N SER A 98 21.30 17.55 13.41
CA SER A 98 21.42 16.22 12.81
C SER A 98 20.27 15.93 11.83
N TRP A 99 19.04 16.27 12.20
CA TRP A 99 17.89 16.14 11.29
C TRP A 99 18.01 17.06 10.06
N ALA A 100 18.47 18.29 10.24
CA ALA A 100 18.69 19.23 9.13
C ALA A 100 19.82 18.78 8.19
N GLU A 101 20.82 18.07 8.69
CA GLU A 101 21.93 17.47 7.93
C GLU A 101 21.59 16.08 7.37
N ALA A 102 20.37 15.58 7.63
CA ALA A 102 19.89 14.27 7.19
C ALA A 102 20.78 13.09 7.63
N GLU A 103 21.37 13.14 8.84
CA GLU A 103 22.24 12.07 9.33
C GLU A 103 21.53 10.72 9.42
N TRP A 104 20.21 10.69 9.69
CA TRP A 104 19.37 9.48 9.66
C TRP A 104 19.44 8.72 8.33
N PHE A 105 19.78 9.42 7.22
CA PHE A 105 19.92 8.88 5.88
C PHE A 105 21.38 8.70 5.49
N THR A 106 22.20 9.75 5.67
CA THR A 106 23.61 9.75 5.23
C THR A 106 24.49 8.78 6.02
N SER A 107 24.10 8.44 7.26
CA SER A 107 24.78 7.42 8.06
C SER A 107 24.52 5.98 7.58
N LYS A 108 23.50 5.76 6.74
CA LYS A 108 23.25 4.45 6.13
C LYS A 108 24.15 4.26 4.91
N PRO A 109 24.60 3.01 4.67
CA PRO A 109 25.42 2.71 3.49
C PRO A 109 24.66 3.05 2.20
N GLU A 110 25.37 3.52 1.20
CA GLU A 110 24.83 3.66 -0.14
C GLU A 110 24.51 2.30 -0.74
N VAL A 111 23.55 2.25 -1.68
CA VAL A 111 23.30 1.03 -2.44
C VAL A 111 24.58 0.68 -3.21
N PRO A 112 25.11 -0.56 -3.06
CA PRO A 112 26.36 -0.96 -3.70
C PRO A 112 26.31 -0.84 -5.23
N GLN A 113 27.45 -0.57 -5.86
CA GLN A 113 27.57 -0.55 -7.32
C GLN A 113 27.29 -1.93 -7.95
N SER A 114 27.57 -3.00 -7.21
CA SER A 114 27.28 -4.36 -7.61
C SER A 114 26.84 -5.21 -6.42
N ILE A 115 25.87 -6.09 -6.61
CA ILE A 115 25.33 -7.01 -5.60
C ILE A 115 25.35 -8.42 -6.19
N THR A 116 26.15 -9.30 -5.59
CA THR A 116 26.16 -10.72 -5.96
C THR A 116 25.11 -11.46 -5.13
N THR A 117 24.24 -12.24 -5.78
CA THR A 117 23.12 -12.94 -5.15
C THR A 117 22.94 -14.33 -5.76
N THR A 118 22.32 -15.24 -5.01
CA THR A 118 21.95 -16.58 -5.47
C THR A 118 20.48 -16.59 -5.85
N VAL A 119 20.15 -17.11 -7.02
CA VAL A 119 18.80 -17.17 -7.58
C VAL A 119 17.99 -18.28 -6.89
N PHE A 120 16.80 -17.95 -6.45
CA PHE A 120 15.70 -18.88 -6.19
C PHE A 120 14.58 -18.57 -7.16
N LYS A 121 14.47 -19.38 -8.24
CA LYS A 121 13.50 -19.16 -9.32
C LYS A 121 12.22 -19.94 -9.09
N VAL A 122 11.10 -19.27 -9.28
CA VAL A 122 9.75 -19.85 -9.26
C VAL A 122 9.14 -19.67 -10.65
N PRO A 123 9.08 -20.74 -11.45
CA PRO A 123 8.56 -20.65 -12.81
C PRO A 123 7.06 -20.40 -12.86
N GLY A 124 6.61 -19.70 -13.91
CA GLY A 124 5.22 -19.35 -14.15
C GLY A 124 4.72 -18.23 -13.23
N GLU A 125 3.43 -18.24 -12.92
CA GLU A 125 2.79 -17.20 -12.12
C GLU A 125 2.87 -17.53 -10.63
N THR A 126 3.51 -16.69 -9.84
CA THR A 126 3.49 -16.73 -8.36
C THR A 126 2.45 -15.76 -7.85
N ASN A 127 1.37 -16.28 -7.29
CA ASN A 127 0.34 -15.43 -6.68
C ASN A 127 0.58 -15.25 -5.17
N THR A 128 -0.15 -14.33 -4.57
CA THR A 128 -0.02 -14.05 -3.14
C THR A 128 -0.52 -15.18 -2.24
N ASP A 129 -1.32 -16.13 -2.74
CA ASP A 129 -1.68 -17.35 -2.01
C ASP A 129 -0.52 -18.35 -1.93
N ASP A 130 0.36 -18.40 -2.93
CA ASP A 130 1.60 -19.18 -2.86
C ASP A 130 2.52 -18.68 -1.71
N LEU A 131 2.55 -17.36 -1.51
CA LEU A 131 3.43 -16.69 -0.55
C LEU A 131 2.80 -16.53 0.85
N SER A 132 1.47 -16.40 0.90
CA SER A 132 0.68 -16.18 2.12
C SER A 132 -0.70 -16.80 1.99
N PRO A 133 -0.83 -18.13 2.14
CA PRO A 133 -2.06 -18.87 1.92
C PRO A 133 -3.24 -18.37 2.75
N ALA A 134 -4.42 -18.25 2.13
CA ALA A 134 -5.63 -17.80 2.81
C ALA A 134 -6.02 -18.69 4.03
N PRO A 135 -5.87 -20.01 4.01
CA PRO A 135 -6.14 -20.85 5.18
C PRO A 135 -5.25 -20.54 6.40
N ASP A 136 -4.07 -19.97 6.17
CA ASP A 136 -3.11 -19.60 7.22
C ASP A 136 -3.17 -18.09 7.59
N ALA A 137 -4.20 -17.36 7.14
CA ALA A 137 -4.38 -15.93 7.39
C ALA A 137 -4.32 -15.54 8.88
N TRP A 138 -4.73 -16.43 9.77
CA TRP A 138 -4.72 -16.26 11.22
C TRP A 138 -3.31 -16.02 11.80
N SER A 139 -2.27 -16.51 11.13
CA SER A 139 -0.88 -16.35 11.59
C SER A 139 -0.18 -15.10 11.03
N ARG A 140 -0.81 -14.33 10.15
CA ARG A 140 -0.21 -13.17 9.48
C ARG A 140 0.41 -12.11 10.40
N PRO A 141 -0.15 -11.83 11.60
CA PRO A 141 0.47 -10.90 12.54
C PRO A 141 1.81 -11.40 13.11
N ASP A 142 2.01 -12.71 13.17
CA ASP A 142 3.26 -13.34 13.60
C ASP A 142 4.08 -13.70 12.35
N ILE A 143 4.95 -12.79 11.91
CA ILE A 143 5.73 -12.96 10.67
C ILE A 143 6.55 -14.25 10.65
N PRO A 144 7.34 -14.59 11.70
CA PRO A 144 8.09 -15.84 11.75
C PRO A 144 7.24 -17.10 11.58
N LEU A 145 6.09 -17.13 12.24
CA LEU A 145 5.16 -18.26 12.17
C LEU A 145 4.48 -18.33 10.79
N HIS A 146 4.01 -17.19 10.29
CA HIS A 146 3.30 -17.12 9.02
C HIS A 146 4.19 -17.49 7.83
N ALA A 147 5.45 -17.08 7.84
CA ALA A 147 6.41 -17.38 6.79
C ALA A 147 6.67 -18.89 6.58
N LEU A 148 6.37 -19.72 7.57
CA LEU A 148 6.42 -21.18 7.42
C LEU A 148 5.34 -21.72 6.46
N ALA A 149 4.32 -20.94 6.17
CA ALA A 149 3.26 -21.32 5.23
C ALA A 149 3.61 -20.98 3.76
N MET A 150 4.69 -20.24 3.49
CA MET A 150 5.11 -19.90 2.14
C MET A 150 5.39 -21.16 1.32
N TYR A 151 4.78 -21.26 0.13
CA TYR A 151 4.84 -22.43 -0.76
C TYR A 151 4.40 -23.76 -0.11
N LYS A 152 3.52 -23.71 0.90
CA LYS A 152 2.97 -24.90 1.56
C LYS A 152 2.17 -25.81 0.61
N MET A 153 1.53 -25.22 -0.39
CA MET A 153 0.81 -25.98 -1.41
C MET A 153 1.77 -26.46 -2.50
N PRO A 154 1.69 -27.73 -2.93
CA PRO A 154 2.51 -28.24 -4.02
C PRO A 154 2.34 -27.41 -5.29
N ARG A 155 3.44 -27.09 -5.94
CA ARG A 155 3.47 -26.29 -7.16
C ARG A 155 4.40 -26.89 -8.20
N GLN A 156 3.96 -26.90 -9.45
CA GLN A 156 4.80 -27.33 -10.57
C GLN A 156 6.04 -26.44 -10.69
N GLY A 157 7.20 -27.04 -10.88
CA GLY A 157 8.47 -26.33 -11.02
C GLY A 157 9.19 -25.98 -9.71
N LEU A 158 8.59 -26.28 -8.55
CA LEU A 158 9.28 -26.19 -7.25
C LEU A 158 9.55 -27.58 -6.69
N SER A 159 10.60 -27.67 -5.86
CA SER A 159 10.88 -28.86 -5.07
C SER A 159 9.78 -29.14 -4.04
N ASN A 160 9.77 -30.34 -3.46
CA ASN A 160 8.84 -30.70 -2.37
C ASN A 160 9.17 -29.97 -1.04
N ASP A 161 10.32 -29.33 -0.93
CA ASP A 161 10.77 -28.56 0.23
C ASP A 161 11.40 -27.22 -0.21
N PRO A 162 10.58 -26.26 -0.68
CA PRO A 162 11.10 -24.99 -1.17
C PRO A 162 11.83 -24.17 -0.10
N LEU A 163 11.36 -24.21 1.15
CA LEU A 163 12.01 -23.49 2.26
C LEU A 163 13.36 -24.11 2.62
N GLY A 164 13.48 -25.43 2.56
CA GLY A 164 14.75 -26.13 2.71
C GLY A 164 15.71 -25.84 1.55
N GLU A 165 15.20 -25.66 0.35
CA GLU A 165 15.99 -25.24 -0.82
C GLU A 165 16.55 -23.82 -0.62
N ILE A 166 15.73 -22.85 -0.24
CA ILE A 166 16.18 -21.47 0.07
C ILE A 166 17.29 -21.50 1.13
N LYS A 167 17.12 -22.33 2.16
CA LYS A 167 18.13 -22.46 3.21
C LYS A 167 19.47 -23.00 2.67
N LYS A 168 19.44 -24.00 1.79
CA LYS A 168 20.64 -24.53 1.14
C LYS A 168 21.29 -23.51 0.18
N LEU A 169 20.49 -22.70 -0.53
CA LEU A 169 21.01 -21.66 -1.39
C LEU A 169 21.77 -20.58 -0.60
N LYS A 170 21.33 -20.25 0.61
CA LYS A 170 22.07 -19.35 1.51
C LYS A 170 23.46 -19.88 1.92
N GLU A 171 23.66 -21.20 1.94
CA GLU A 171 24.95 -21.81 2.26
C GLU A 171 26.04 -21.49 1.22
N LYS A 172 25.68 -20.99 0.04
CA LYS A 172 26.63 -20.46 -0.97
C LYS A 172 27.33 -19.17 -0.55
N GLY A 173 26.86 -18.53 0.54
CA GLY A 173 27.49 -17.34 1.13
C GLY A 173 27.08 -16.01 0.49
N HIS A 174 26.05 -16.03 -0.37
CA HIS A 174 25.44 -14.84 -0.96
C HIS A 174 23.99 -14.70 -0.49
N PRO A 175 23.42 -13.47 -0.44
CA PRO A 175 21.98 -13.28 -0.31
C PRO A 175 21.22 -14.10 -1.34
N VAL A 176 20.01 -14.54 -1.02
CA VAL A 176 19.14 -15.23 -1.97
C VAL A 176 18.10 -14.25 -2.49
N CYS A 177 17.93 -14.17 -3.81
CA CYS A 177 16.90 -13.36 -4.44
C CYS A 177 15.73 -14.22 -4.93
N LEU A 178 14.51 -13.69 -4.81
CA LEU A 178 13.32 -14.26 -5.44
C LEU A 178 13.32 -13.87 -6.93
N VAL A 179 13.21 -14.86 -7.80
CA VAL A 179 13.11 -14.66 -9.25
C VAL A 179 11.86 -15.39 -9.77
N GLY A 180 11.08 -14.74 -10.64
CA GLY A 180 9.88 -15.38 -11.21
C GLY A 180 9.43 -14.74 -12.53
N ASP A 181 8.63 -15.48 -13.30
CA ASP A 181 8.10 -14.95 -14.57
C ASP A 181 7.04 -13.89 -14.31
N VAL A 182 6.01 -14.22 -13.51
CA VAL A 182 4.97 -13.27 -13.04
C VAL A 182 4.84 -13.39 -11.53
N VAL A 183 5.08 -12.31 -10.81
CA VAL A 183 5.19 -12.35 -9.34
C VAL A 183 4.15 -11.46 -8.67
N GLY A 184 3.52 -11.99 -7.60
CA GLY A 184 2.70 -11.22 -6.69
C GLY A 184 1.29 -10.90 -7.15
N THR A 185 0.75 -11.67 -8.09
CA THR A 185 -0.65 -11.56 -8.55
C THR A 185 -1.65 -11.96 -7.47
N GLY A 186 -2.92 -11.65 -7.70
CA GLY A 186 -4.00 -11.95 -6.75
C GLY A 186 -4.20 -10.86 -5.71
N SER A 187 -4.74 -11.22 -4.55
CA SER A 187 -5.11 -10.29 -3.49
C SER A 187 -3.89 -9.56 -2.89
N SER A 188 -4.06 -8.28 -2.61
CA SER A 188 -3.02 -7.47 -1.95
C SER A 188 -2.76 -7.97 -0.52
N ARG A 189 -1.54 -8.46 -0.26
CA ARG A 189 -1.17 -9.00 1.06
C ARG A 189 0.26 -8.61 1.43
N LYS A 190 0.40 -7.70 2.39
CA LYS A 190 1.73 -7.41 2.98
C LYS A 190 2.36 -8.67 3.57
N SER A 191 1.56 -9.61 4.08
CA SER A 191 2.05 -10.89 4.59
C SER A 191 2.78 -11.73 3.53
N ALA A 192 2.44 -11.61 2.24
CA ALA A 192 3.19 -12.24 1.16
C ALA A 192 4.61 -11.66 1.06
N THR A 193 4.75 -10.34 1.08
CA THR A 193 6.05 -9.66 1.16
C THR A 193 6.81 -10.06 2.44
N ASN A 194 6.16 -10.02 3.60
CA ASN A 194 6.77 -10.41 4.86
C ASN A 194 7.31 -11.85 4.83
N SER A 195 6.59 -12.79 4.20
CA SER A 195 7.05 -14.18 4.04
C SER A 195 8.31 -14.27 3.19
N VAL A 196 8.36 -13.55 2.05
CA VAL A 196 9.56 -13.48 1.21
C VAL A 196 10.73 -12.89 1.98
N LEU A 197 10.54 -11.77 2.64
CA LEU A 197 11.59 -11.09 3.40
C LEU A 197 12.07 -11.92 4.59
N TRP A 198 11.17 -12.66 5.27
CA TRP A 198 11.58 -13.55 6.35
C TRP A 198 12.60 -14.59 5.90
N HIS A 199 12.46 -15.09 4.69
CA HIS A 199 13.37 -16.09 4.13
C HIS A 199 14.54 -15.48 3.36
N MET A 200 14.42 -14.30 2.77
CA MET A 200 15.42 -13.74 1.83
C MET A 200 15.87 -12.31 2.16
N GLY A 201 15.26 -11.64 3.12
CA GLY A 201 15.62 -10.29 3.56
C GLY A 201 16.69 -10.29 4.66
N ASP A 202 17.04 -9.07 5.09
CA ASP A 202 18.05 -8.75 6.07
C ASP A 202 17.46 -8.60 7.48
N ASP A 203 18.23 -8.96 8.49
CA ASP A 203 17.85 -8.76 9.88
C ASP A 203 17.84 -7.26 10.23
N ILE A 204 16.81 -6.83 10.96
CA ILE A 204 16.77 -5.50 11.56
C ILE A 204 17.38 -5.59 12.96
N PRO A 205 18.42 -4.81 13.28
CA PRO A 205 19.06 -4.87 14.59
C PRO A 205 18.05 -4.68 15.74
N PHE A 206 18.07 -5.56 16.72
CA PHE A 206 17.17 -5.58 17.89
C PHE A 206 15.69 -5.87 17.60
N ILE A 207 15.31 -6.18 16.36
CA ILE A 207 13.94 -6.50 15.94
C ILE A 207 13.91 -7.95 15.41
N PRO A 208 13.74 -8.97 16.28
CA PRO A 208 13.92 -10.38 15.91
C PRO A 208 12.77 -10.97 15.08
N ASN A 209 11.64 -10.30 15.00
CA ASN A 209 10.40 -10.81 14.38
C ASN A 209 10.03 -10.15 13.05
N LYS A 210 10.92 -9.31 12.50
CA LYS A 210 10.70 -8.60 11.23
C LYS A 210 12.02 -8.50 10.46
N ARG A 211 11.94 -8.48 9.13
CA ARG A 211 13.07 -8.27 8.22
C ARG A 211 12.73 -7.21 7.18
N THR A 212 13.76 -6.69 6.54
CA THR A 212 13.69 -5.63 5.53
C THR A 212 14.62 -5.95 4.36
N GLY A 213 14.65 -5.11 3.34
CA GLY A 213 15.59 -5.24 2.21
C GLY A 213 15.29 -6.43 1.29
N GLY A 214 16.31 -7.21 0.99
CA GLY A 214 16.21 -8.34 0.05
C GLY A 214 16.12 -7.91 -1.41
N ILE A 215 15.97 -8.90 -2.31
CA ILE A 215 15.95 -8.69 -3.76
C ILE A 215 14.82 -9.51 -4.39
N CYS A 216 14.03 -8.88 -5.26
CA CYS A 216 12.97 -9.54 -6.03
C CYS A 216 13.04 -9.13 -7.50
N ILE A 217 13.13 -10.11 -8.41
CA ILE A 217 13.21 -9.91 -9.86
C ILE A 217 12.04 -10.66 -10.50
N GLY A 218 11.28 -9.96 -11.34
CA GLY A 218 10.21 -10.59 -12.12
C GLY A 218 10.25 -10.16 -13.57
N THR A 219 9.85 -11.01 -14.51
CA THR A 219 9.57 -10.51 -15.87
C THR A 219 8.38 -9.55 -15.79
N LYS A 220 7.39 -9.86 -14.92
CA LYS A 220 6.32 -8.97 -14.51
C LYS A 220 6.07 -9.09 -13.02
N ILE A 221 5.82 -7.96 -12.37
CA ILE A 221 5.49 -7.91 -10.95
C ILE A 221 4.17 -7.15 -10.79
N ALA A 222 3.21 -7.77 -10.09
CA ALA A 222 1.93 -7.12 -9.85
C ALA A 222 2.12 -5.80 -9.07
N PRO A 223 1.49 -4.70 -9.49
CA PRO A 223 1.80 -3.35 -8.99
C PRO A 223 1.71 -3.20 -7.47
N ILE A 224 0.68 -3.81 -6.85
CA ILE A 224 0.50 -3.72 -5.39
C ILE A 224 1.59 -4.51 -4.65
N PHE A 225 1.99 -5.67 -5.18
CA PHE A 225 3.08 -6.45 -4.61
C PHE A 225 4.42 -5.71 -4.75
N PHE A 226 4.67 -5.13 -5.94
CA PHE A 226 5.83 -4.28 -6.20
C PHE A 226 5.93 -3.14 -5.15
N ASN A 227 4.86 -2.37 -5.01
CA ASN A 227 4.80 -1.25 -4.07
C ASN A 227 5.02 -1.71 -2.61
N THR A 228 4.50 -2.88 -2.24
CA THR A 228 4.67 -3.42 -0.87
C THR A 228 6.11 -3.88 -0.62
N MET A 229 6.79 -4.42 -1.63
CA MET A 229 8.23 -4.74 -1.56
C MET A 229 9.07 -3.47 -1.46
N GLU A 230 8.76 -2.44 -2.25
CA GLU A 230 9.37 -1.11 -2.23
C GLU A 230 9.22 -0.44 -0.83
N ASP A 231 8.02 -0.50 -0.23
CA ASP A 231 7.76 0.00 1.13
C ASP A 231 8.61 -0.71 2.20
N ALA A 232 9.05 -1.92 1.93
CA ALA A 232 9.92 -2.71 2.81
C ALA A 232 11.42 -2.55 2.51
N GLY A 233 11.79 -1.66 1.61
CA GLY A 233 13.19 -1.39 1.23
C GLY A 233 13.82 -2.47 0.35
N THR A 234 13.02 -3.29 -0.32
CA THR A 234 13.49 -4.34 -1.23
C THR A 234 13.99 -3.74 -2.53
N LEU A 235 15.11 -4.25 -3.03
CA LEU A 235 15.55 -3.99 -4.41
C LEU A 235 14.66 -4.84 -5.34
N VAL A 236 13.54 -4.25 -5.78
CA VAL A 236 12.53 -4.89 -6.62
C VAL A 236 12.49 -4.24 -8.00
N PHE A 237 12.54 -5.05 -9.07
CA PHE A 237 12.51 -4.54 -10.44
C PHE A 237 12.07 -5.62 -11.44
N GLU A 238 11.60 -5.17 -12.60
CA GLU A 238 11.23 -6.03 -13.73
C GLU A 238 12.42 -6.21 -14.67
N ALA A 239 12.73 -7.47 -15.04
CA ALA A 239 13.77 -7.85 -15.97
C ALA A 239 13.42 -9.18 -16.64
N ASP A 240 13.99 -9.45 -17.82
CA ASP A 240 13.91 -10.78 -18.42
C ASP A 240 14.65 -11.80 -17.55
N VAL A 241 13.96 -12.85 -17.12
CA VAL A 241 14.48 -13.89 -16.22
C VAL A 241 14.67 -15.25 -16.91
N GLU A 242 14.50 -15.32 -18.24
CA GLU A 242 14.54 -16.59 -18.99
C GLU A 242 15.87 -17.33 -18.78
N LYS A 243 16.97 -16.60 -18.73
CA LYS A 243 18.34 -17.15 -18.57
C LYS A 243 18.77 -17.39 -17.12
N MET A 244 17.85 -17.30 -16.15
CA MET A 244 18.15 -17.48 -14.72
C MET A 244 17.52 -18.78 -14.23
N GLU A 245 18.29 -19.60 -13.51
CA GLU A 245 17.83 -20.84 -12.90
C GLU A 245 18.10 -20.87 -11.39
N SER A 246 17.32 -21.65 -10.65
CA SER A 246 17.57 -21.82 -9.20
C SER A 246 18.97 -22.34 -8.93
N GLY A 247 19.70 -21.61 -8.08
CA GLY A 247 21.07 -21.92 -7.73
C GLY A 247 22.12 -21.17 -8.54
N ASP A 248 21.78 -20.47 -9.59
CA ASP A 248 22.70 -19.57 -10.29
C ASP A 248 23.19 -18.48 -9.36
N VAL A 249 24.43 -18.06 -9.53
CA VAL A 249 24.98 -16.87 -8.89
C VAL A 249 25.04 -15.78 -9.95
N ILE A 250 24.37 -14.66 -9.66
CA ILE A 250 24.30 -13.52 -10.56
C ILE A 250 24.81 -12.25 -9.86
N THR A 251 25.30 -11.30 -10.64
CA THR A 251 25.70 -9.98 -10.13
C THR A 251 24.81 -8.92 -10.74
N ILE A 252 24.11 -8.19 -9.87
CA ILE A 252 23.21 -7.09 -10.23
C ILE A 252 23.99 -5.79 -10.10
N PHE A 253 23.87 -4.90 -11.09
CA PHE A 253 24.42 -3.54 -11.09
C PHE A 253 23.28 -2.53 -11.05
N PRO A 254 22.81 -2.14 -9.85
CA PRO A 254 21.60 -1.34 -9.69
C PRO A 254 21.67 0.02 -10.38
N HIS A 255 22.85 0.65 -10.40
CA HIS A 255 23.08 1.96 -11.01
C HIS A 255 23.21 1.91 -12.54
N GLU A 256 23.52 0.73 -13.11
CA GLU A 256 23.69 0.54 -14.55
C GLU A 256 22.49 -0.16 -15.20
N GLY A 257 21.58 -0.72 -14.40
CA GLY A 257 20.41 -1.44 -14.90
C GLY A 257 20.75 -2.74 -15.64
N LYS A 258 21.79 -3.49 -15.21
CA LYS A 258 22.21 -4.74 -15.84
C LYS A 258 22.41 -5.87 -14.84
N ILE A 259 22.34 -7.11 -15.35
CA ILE A 259 22.57 -8.34 -14.60
C ILE A 259 23.58 -9.19 -15.37
N GLU A 260 24.63 -9.65 -14.69
CA GLU A 260 25.67 -10.51 -15.24
C GLU A 260 25.65 -11.88 -14.55
N ASN A 261 26.00 -12.94 -15.30
CA ASN A 261 26.25 -14.27 -14.76
C ASN A 261 27.68 -14.38 -14.17
N GLU A 262 28.06 -15.54 -13.61
CA GLU A 262 29.39 -15.79 -13.07
C GLU A 262 30.52 -15.62 -14.09
N SER A 263 30.23 -15.72 -15.39
CA SER A 263 31.18 -15.51 -16.48
C SER A 263 31.27 -14.04 -16.92
N SER A 264 30.63 -13.12 -16.19
CA SER A 264 30.53 -11.69 -16.55
C SER A 264 29.84 -11.43 -17.90
N GLU A 265 28.96 -12.32 -18.32
CA GLU A 265 28.10 -12.12 -19.47
C GLU A 265 26.84 -11.39 -19.04
N ASN A 266 26.47 -10.31 -19.73
CA ASN A 266 25.19 -9.62 -19.51
C ASN A 266 24.04 -10.54 -19.95
N ILE A 267 23.27 -11.02 -18.99
CA ILE A 267 22.14 -11.93 -19.22
C ILE A 267 20.78 -11.21 -19.26
N SER A 268 20.68 -10.02 -18.66
CA SER A 268 19.46 -9.21 -18.66
C SER A 268 19.76 -7.75 -18.35
N SER A 269 18.83 -6.86 -18.73
CA SER A 269 18.86 -5.43 -18.40
C SER A 269 17.52 -5.00 -17.83
N PHE A 270 17.53 -3.96 -17.01
CA PHE A 270 16.33 -3.43 -16.38
C PHE A 270 16.40 -1.91 -16.20
N GLU A 271 15.25 -1.30 -16.00
CA GLU A 271 15.13 0.09 -15.58
C GLU A 271 14.49 0.15 -14.21
N LEU A 272 14.98 1.05 -13.36
CA LEU A 272 14.36 1.30 -12.06
C LEU A 272 13.07 2.10 -12.25
N LYS A 273 12.07 1.82 -11.42
CA LYS A 273 10.73 2.43 -11.49
C LYS A 273 10.76 3.97 -11.40
N SER A 274 11.66 4.52 -10.59
CA SER A 274 11.79 5.95 -10.36
C SER A 274 13.23 6.36 -10.06
N GLU A 275 13.54 7.63 -10.24
CA GLU A 275 14.85 8.20 -9.87
C GLU A 275 15.11 8.13 -8.36
N THR A 276 14.06 8.13 -7.52
CA THR A 276 14.15 8.06 -6.06
C THR A 276 14.36 6.66 -5.53
N PHE A 277 14.22 5.63 -6.36
CA PHE A 277 14.16 4.23 -5.94
C PHE A 277 15.38 3.77 -5.12
N LEU A 278 16.58 4.16 -5.51
CA LEU A 278 17.79 3.79 -4.75
C LEU A 278 17.87 4.50 -3.39
N ASP A 279 17.35 5.72 -3.29
CA ASP A 279 17.21 6.41 -2.01
C ASP A 279 16.19 5.70 -1.10
N GLU A 280 15.12 5.17 -1.66
CA GLU A 280 14.12 4.37 -0.94
C GLU A 280 14.74 3.09 -0.38
N VAL A 281 15.49 2.35 -1.19
CA VAL A 281 16.25 1.17 -0.74
C VAL A 281 17.24 1.55 0.38
N ARG A 282 18.01 2.64 0.21
CA ARG A 282 18.94 3.15 1.23
C ARG A 282 18.23 3.54 2.52
N ALA A 283 17.08 4.20 2.42
CA ALA A 283 16.28 4.61 3.57
C ALA A 283 15.70 3.42 4.36
N GLY A 284 15.57 2.25 3.73
CA GLY A 284 14.91 1.07 4.26
C GLY A 284 13.42 1.00 3.91
N GLY A 285 13.03 1.71 2.86
CA GLY A 285 11.70 1.75 2.26
C GLY A 285 11.23 3.16 1.94
N ARG A 286 10.20 3.23 1.13
CA ARG A 286 9.58 4.49 0.69
C ARG A 286 9.03 5.32 1.85
N ILE A 287 8.34 4.68 2.80
CA ILE A 287 7.77 5.35 3.98
C ILE A 287 8.84 6.03 4.84
N PRO A 288 9.93 5.35 5.27
CA PRO A 288 11.04 5.99 5.97
C PRO A 288 11.66 7.17 5.20
N LEU A 289 11.81 7.06 3.87
CA LEU A 289 12.33 8.17 3.05
C LEU A 289 11.43 9.40 3.11
N ILE A 290 10.11 9.22 2.96
CA ILE A 290 9.14 10.34 2.99
C ILE A 290 9.15 11.03 4.35
N ILE A 291 9.06 10.25 5.42
CA ILE A 291 9.06 10.79 6.79
C ILE A 291 10.37 11.53 7.07
N GLY A 292 11.50 10.90 6.78
CA GLY A 292 12.81 11.49 7.04
C GLY A 292 13.09 12.74 6.20
N ARG A 293 12.69 12.72 4.93
CA ARG A 293 12.79 13.89 4.05
C ARG A 293 11.96 15.08 4.57
N SER A 294 10.71 14.81 4.98
CA SER A 294 9.85 15.81 5.60
C SER A 294 10.43 16.35 6.92
N LEU A 295 11.00 15.47 7.75
CA LEU A 295 11.68 15.86 8.99
C LEU A 295 12.88 16.77 8.71
N THR A 296 13.72 16.41 7.73
CA THR A 296 14.87 17.20 7.31
C THR A 296 14.45 18.57 6.79
N ASP A 297 13.43 18.63 5.93
CA ASP A 297 12.94 19.90 5.39
C ASP A 297 12.41 20.82 6.52
N LYS A 298 11.61 20.29 7.45
CA LYS A 298 11.13 21.03 8.64
C LYS A 298 12.28 21.55 9.52
N ALA A 299 13.31 20.74 9.74
CA ALA A 299 14.47 21.14 10.54
C ALA A 299 15.27 22.25 9.84
N ARG A 300 15.44 22.17 8.52
CA ARG A 300 16.11 23.21 7.73
C ARG A 300 15.32 24.52 7.70
N ASP A 301 14.01 24.44 7.53
CA ASP A 301 13.12 25.61 7.56
C ASP A 301 13.20 26.30 8.93
N PHE A 302 13.13 25.55 10.02
CA PHE A 302 13.25 26.09 11.38
C PHE A 302 14.60 26.77 11.62
N LEU A 303 15.67 26.21 11.08
CA LEU A 303 17.04 26.77 11.18
C LEU A 303 17.34 27.83 10.11
N ASN A 304 16.38 28.19 9.25
CA ASN A 304 16.56 29.11 8.11
C ASN A 304 17.69 28.68 7.17
N LEU A 305 17.82 27.36 6.92
CA LEU A 305 18.78 26.78 5.98
C LEU A 305 18.11 26.55 4.61
N PRO A 306 18.87 26.64 3.49
CA PRO A 306 18.34 26.35 2.17
C PRO A 306 17.95 24.88 2.07
N ALA A 307 17.12 24.51 1.08
CA ALA A 307 16.82 23.09 0.78
C ALA A 307 18.12 22.29 0.55
N THR A 308 18.06 20.98 0.83
CA THR A 308 19.21 20.09 0.64
C THR A 308 19.05 19.26 -0.64
N ASP A 309 20.18 18.90 -1.24
CA ASP A 309 20.33 18.00 -2.40
C ASP A 309 20.76 16.58 -2.01
N VAL A 310 20.77 16.27 -0.72
CA VAL A 310 21.12 14.93 -0.18
C VAL A 310 20.19 13.84 -0.73
N PHE A 311 18.94 14.20 -1.00
CA PHE A 311 17.94 13.28 -1.54
C PHE A 311 17.69 13.55 -3.02
N VAL A 312 17.56 12.50 -3.80
CA VAL A 312 16.95 12.60 -5.13
C VAL A 312 15.48 13.00 -4.94
N ARG A 313 15.09 14.10 -5.57
CA ARG A 313 13.70 14.56 -5.57
C ARG A 313 13.10 14.24 -6.91
N PRO A 314 11.85 13.78 -6.95
CA PRO A 314 11.17 13.51 -8.22
C PRO A 314 11.28 14.71 -9.14
N GLY A 315 11.62 14.46 -10.41
CA GLY A 315 11.64 15.50 -11.43
C GLY A 315 10.28 16.18 -11.57
N LYS A 316 10.26 17.42 -12.06
CA LYS A 316 9.00 18.03 -12.50
C LYS A 316 8.51 17.26 -13.71
N ALA A 317 7.19 17.00 -13.75
CA ALA A 317 6.57 16.42 -14.92
C ALA A 317 6.92 17.23 -16.18
N ASP A 318 7.06 16.52 -17.30
CA ASP A 318 7.22 17.17 -18.60
C ASP A 318 6.09 18.17 -18.83
N GLU A 319 6.46 19.38 -19.25
CA GLU A 319 5.50 20.39 -19.65
C GLU A 319 4.80 19.91 -20.93
N SER A 320 3.56 19.48 -20.81
CA SER A 320 2.70 19.10 -21.93
C SER A 320 1.52 20.06 -22.01
N ASN A 321 1.15 20.43 -23.23
CA ASN A 321 -0.07 21.19 -23.54
C ASN A 321 -1.31 20.30 -23.67
N ASP A 322 -1.18 18.98 -23.45
CA ASP A 322 -2.31 18.06 -23.45
C ASP A 322 -3.24 18.34 -22.27
N GLY A 323 -4.52 18.12 -22.44
CA GLY A 323 -5.50 18.19 -21.36
C GLY A 323 -5.28 17.09 -20.33
N TYR A 324 -5.90 17.24 -19.17
CA TYR A 324 -5.88 16.25 -18.10
C TYR A 324 -7.04 15.28 -18.24
N THR A 325 -6.79 14.00 -17.95
CA THR A 325 -7.84 12.99 -17.81
C THR A 325 -8.62 13.19 -16.51
N LEU A 326 -9.75 12.50 -16.33
CA LEU A 326 -10.53 12.59 -15.10
C LEU A 326 -9.73 12.15 -13.88
N ALA A 327 -9.03 11.02 -13.96
CA ALA A 327 -8.19 10.52 -12.86
C ALA A 327 -7.08 11.52 -12.50
N GLN A 328 -6.42 12.12 -13.49
CA GLN A 328 -5.38 13.14 -13.27
C GLN A 328 -5.92 14.38 -12.56
N LYS A 329 -7.15 14.81 -12.88
CA LYS A 329 -7.82 15.93 -12.21
C LYS A 329 -8.26 15.61 -10.80
N ILE A 330 -8.80 14.41 -10.56
CA ILE A 330 -9.19 13.97 -9.20
C ILE A 330 -7.96 13.93 -8.29
N VAL A 331 -6.85 13.33 -8.76
CA VAL A 331 -5.60 13.29 -8.01
C VAL A 331 -5.01 14.70 -7.86
N GLY A 332 -5.04 15.52 -8.91
CA GLY A 332 -4.61 16.91 -8.86
C GLY A 332 -5.35 17.72 -7.79
N LYS A 333 -6.68 17.62 -7.76
CA LYS A 333 -7.52 18.25 -6.74
C LYS A 333 -7.10 17.83 -5.31
N ALA A 334 -6.81 16.54 -5.12
CA ALA A 334 -6.35 16.01 -3.84
C ALA A 334 -4.92 16.48 -3.46
N CYS A 335 -4.14 16.94 -4.45
CA CYS A 335 -2.82 17.55 -4.26
C CYS A 335 -2.87 19.10 -4.24
N GLY A 336 -4.06 19.71 -4.38
CA GLY A 336 -4.22 21.16 -4.43
C GLY A 336 -3.78 21.83 -5.74
N VAL A 337 -3.74 21.06 -6.85
CA VAL A 337 -3.38 21.51 -8.21
C VAL A 337 -4.45 21.08 -9.23
N GLU A 338 -4.39 21.62 -10.45
CA GLU A 338 -5.39 21.33 -11.49
C GLU A 338 -5.38 19.87 -11.95
N GLY A 339 -4.19 19.26 -12.08
CA GLY A 339 -4.02 17.88 -12.48
C GLY A 339 -2.58 17.42 -12.29
N ILE A 340 -2.37 16.10 -12.24
CA ILE A 340 -1.04 15.47 -12.11
C ILE A 340 -0.78 14.64 -13.37
N ARG A 341 0.39 14.82 -14.00
CA ARG A 341 0.80 14.07 -15.19
C ARG A 341 1.25 12.65 -14.82
N PRO A 342 1.07 11.66 -15.73
CA PRO A 342 1.58 10.31 -15.52
C PRO A 342 3.10 10.32 -15.24
N GLY A 343 3.56 9.43 -14.38
CA GLY A 343 4.96 9.34 -13.96
C GLY A 343 5.40 10.41 -12.96
N THR A 344 4.53 11.37 -12.61
CA THR A 344 4.85 12.38 -11.60
C THR A 344 4.56 11.85 -10.21
N TYR A 345 5.54 11.95 -9.31
CA TYR A 345 5.34 11.70 -7.90
C TYR A 345 4.43 12.77 -7.27
N CYS A 346 3.49 12.34 -6.44
CA CYS A 346 2.59 13.22 -5.69
C CYS A 346 2.12 12.56 -4.38
N GLU A 347 1.55 13.36 -3.50
CA GLU A 347 1.02 12.92 -2.21
C GLU A 347 -0.45 13.37 -2.07
N PRO A 348 -1.40 12.71 -2.73
CA PRO A 348 -2.80 13.07 -2.67
C PRO A 348 -3.39 12.85 -1.28
N ILE A 349 -4.26 13.76 -0.84
CA ILE A 349 -5.02 13.64 0.40
C ILE A 349 -5.98 12.46 0.31
N MET A 350 -5.89 11.56 1.30
CA MET A 350 -6.78 10.41 1.47
C MET A 350 -8.05 10.82 2.20
N THR A 351 -9.14 10.92 1.48
CA THR A 351 -10.44 11.27 2.07
C THR A 351 -11.13 10.07 2.71
N THR A 352 -10.88 8.87 2.19
CA THR A 352 -11.49 7.62 2.68
C THR A 352 -10.45 6.51 2.70
N VAL A 353 -10.29 5.84 3.85
CA VAL A 353 -9.34 4.73 4.04
C VAL A 353 -10.09 3.51 4.55
N GLY A 354 -9.89 2.38 3.88
CA GLY A 354 -10.52 1.10 4.21
C GLY A 354 -9.55 0.09 4.79
N SER A 355 -9.92 -0.57 5.89
CA SER A 355 -9.21 -1.70 6.47
C SER A 355 -10.18 -2.86 6.68
N GLN A 356 -9.75 -4.08 6.40
CA GLN A 356 -10.58 -5.28 6.58
C GLN A 356 -9.88 -6.28 7.52
N ASP A 357 -10.63 -7.26 8.02
CA ASP A 357 -10.20 -8.13 9.10
C ASP A 357 -8.98 -9.01 8.81
N THR A 358 -8.71 -9.38 7.55
CA THR A 358 -7.52 -10.18 7.22
C THR A 358 -6.24 -9.35 7.09
N THR A 359 -6.35 -8.03 6.99
CA THR A 359 -5.21 -7.07 6.98
C THR A 359 -5.21 -6.13 8.18
N GLY A 360 -6.35 -5.96 8.85
CA GLY A 360 -6.54 -5.05 9.98
C GLY A 360 -5.58 -5.24 11.15
N PRO A 361 -5.25 -6.47 11.59
CA PRO A 361 -4.24 -6.68 12.62
C PRO A 361 -2.87 -6.14 12.21
N MET A 362 -2.45 -6.33 10.95
CA MET A 362 -1.19 -5.77 10.44
C MET A 362 -1.26 -4.25 10.32
N THR A 363 -2.39 -3.70 9.85
CA THR A 363 -2.61 -2.24 9.81
C THR A 363 -2.54 -1.65 11.21
N ARG A 364 -3.13 -2.31 12.22
CA ARG A 364 -3.03 -1.92 13.63
C ARG A 364 -1.59 -1.88 14.11
N ASP A 365 -0.81 -2.90 13.80
CA ASP A 365 0.59 -2.99 14.24
C ASP A 365 1.45 -1.90 13.56
N GLU A 366 1.23 -1.64 12.28
CA GLU A 366 1.86 -0.51 11.58
C GLU A 366 1.43 0.86 12.18
N LEU A 367 0.15 1.03 12.53
CA LEU A 367 -0.33 2.25 13.21
C LEU A 367 0.31 2.42 14.59
N LYS A 368 0.58 1.34 15.31
CA LYS A 368 1.33 1.37 16.56
C LYS A 368 2.79 1.76 16.32
N GLU A 369 3.44 1.18 15.29
CA GLU A 369 4.80 1.55 14.88
C GLU A 369 4.92 3.03 14.47
N LEU A 370 3.86 3.60 13.88
CA LEU A 370 3.75 5.03 13.56
C LEU A 370 3.37 5.91 14.77
N ALA A 371 3.21 5.33 15.96
CA ALA A 371 2.72 6.01 17.16
C ALA A 371 1.41 6.80 16.93
N CYS A 372 0.55 6.33 16.03
CA CYS A 372 -0.69 6.98 15.66
C CYS A 372 -1.72 6.92 16.80
N LEU A 373 -2.04 8.06 17.40
CA LEU A 373 -3.07 8.21 18.44
C LEU A 373 -4.40 8.77 17.93
N GLY A 374 -4.41 9.28 16.69
CA GLY A 374 -5.58 9.82 16.01
C GLY A 374 -5.40 9.78 14.50
N PHE A 375 -6.48 9.54 13.74
CA PHE A 375 -6.43 9.54 12.29
C PHE A 375 -6.47 10.97 11.73
N THR A 376 -5.58 11.25 10.78
CA THR A 376 -5.58 12.50 10.01
C THR A 376 -6.51 12.38 8.80
N SER A 377 -6.63 11.19 8.22
CA SER A 377 -7.61 10.92 7.16
C SER A 377 -9.03 11.24 7.63
N ASP A 378 -9.83 11.81 6.74
CA ASP A 378 -11.17 12.30 7.05
C ASP A 378 -12.14 11.18 7.51
N LEU A 379 -11.99 9.97 6.93
CA LEU A 379 -12.72 8.78 7.33
C LEU A 379 -11.85 7.53 7.20
N VAL A 380 -11.69 6.80 8.30
CA VAL A 380 -11.08 5.47 8.33
C VAL A 380 -12.12 4.45 8.77
N MET A 381 -12.33 3.39 8.00
CA MET A 381 -13.31 2.34 8.28
C MET A 381 -12.65 0.98 8.37
N GLN A 382 -12.99 0.23 9.43
CA GLN A 382 -12.63 -1.18 9.63
C GLN A 382 -13.85 -2.08 9.45
N SER A 383 -13.69 -3.17 8.72
CA SER A 383 -14.74 -4.21 8.58
C SER A 383 -14.26 -5.58 9.03
N PHE A 384 -15.21 -6.52 9.14
CA PHE A 384 -15.00 -7.91 9.53
C PHE A 384 -15.73 -8.85 8.56
N CYS A 385 -15.54 -8.65 7.26
CA CYS A 385 -16.27 -9.36 6.21
C CYS A 385 -15.68 -10.73 5.83
N HIS A 386 -14.35 -10.92 5.97
CA HIS A 386 -13.70 -12.16 5.51
C HIS A 386 -13.73 -13.28 6.58
N THR A 387 -13.79 -12.93 7.86
CA THR A 387 -13.74 -13.88 8.97
C THR A 387 -15.10 -14.10 9.66
N ALA A 388 -16.17 -13.42 9.20
CA ALA A 388 -17.46 -13.44 9.87
C ALA A 388 -18.15 -14.80 9.87
N ALA A 389 -18.08 -15.54 8.75
CA ALA A 389 -18.83 -16.78 8.59
C ALA A 389 -18.23 -17.98 9.35
N TYR A 390 -16.91 -18.10 9.38
CA TYR A 390 -16.19 -19.21 10.01
C TYR A 390 -14.96 -18.72 10.79
N PRO A 391 -15.16 -17.91 11.87
CA PRO A 391 -14.06 -17.32 12.61
C PRO A 391 -13.28 -18.39 13.38
N LYS A 392 -11.96 -18.27 13.34
CA LYS A 392 -11.04 -18.99 14.24
C LYS A 392 -10.94 -18.21 15.58
N PRO A 393 -10.40 -18.82 16.66
CA PRO A 393 -10.26 -18.12 17.94
C PRO A 393 -9.53 -16.77 17.84
N VAL A 394 -8.48 -16.68 17.01
CA VAL A 394 -7.74 -15.42 16.76
C VAL A 394 -8.58 -14.38 16.02
N ASP A 395 -9.48 -14.82 15.14
CA ASP A 395 -10.40 -13.91 14.44
C ASP A 395 -11.41 -13.32 15.43
N ILE A 396 -11.90 -14.14 16.35
CA ILE A 396 -12.80 -13.69 17.42
C ILE A 396 -12.11 -12.66 18.32
N GLU A 397 -10.86 -12.89 18.71
CA GLU A 397 -10.08 -11.92 19.46
C GLU A 397 -9.90 -10.62 18.69
N THR A 398 -9.59 -10.70 17.40
CA THR A 398 -9.48 -9.55 16.50
C THR A 398 -10.80 -8.79 16.42
N GLN A 399 -11.93 -9.49 16.25
CA GLN A 399 -13.26 -8.91 16.18
C GLN A 399 -13.67 -8.18 17.47
N HIS A 400 -13.12 -8.57 18.63
CA HIS A 400 -13.34 -7.91 19.91
C HIS A 400 -12.40 -6.75 20.20
N THR A 401 -11.14 -6.81 19.76
CA THR A 401 -10.08 -5.86 20.14
C THR A 401 -9.86 -4.74 19.11
N LEU A 402 -9.97 -5.05 17.83
CA LEU A 402 -9.71 -4.09 16.74
C LEU A 402 -10.74 -2.95 16.66
N PRO A 403 -12.07 -3.17 16.91
CA PRO A 403 -13.04 -2.08 16.89
C PRO A 403 -12.73 -0.95 17.87
N GLU A 404 -12.35 -1.26 19.11
CA GLU A 404 -11.99 -0.24 20.10
C GLU A 404 -10.72 0.52 19.68
N PHE A 405 -9.73 -0.19 19.14
CA PHE A 405 -8.51 0.42 18.61
C PHE A 405 -8.81 1.47 17.53
N ILE A 406 -9.70 1.14 16.60
CA ILE A 406 -10.10 2.05 15.51
C ILE A 406 -10.94 3.23 16.02
N LYS A 407 -11.95 2.94 16.84
CA LYS A 407 -12.87 3.97 17.38
C LYS A 407 -12.16 5.00 18.26
N THR A 408 -11.20 4.57 19.07
CA THR A 408 -10.42 5.48 19.94
C THR A 408 -9.54 6.45 19.17
N ARG A 409 -9.29 6.18 17.88
CA ARG A 409 -8.54 7.04 16.94
C ARG A 409 -9.43 7.87 16.01
N GLY A 410 -10.73 7.88 16.24
CA GLY A 410 -11.70 8.62 15.44
C GLY A 410 -12.18 7.88 14.18
N GLY A 411 -11.97 6.57 14.09
CA GLY A 411 -12.44 5.75 12.98
C GLY A 411 -13.80 5.11 13.21
N VAL A 412 -14.29 4.43 12.19
CA VAL A 412 -15.56 3.68 12.17
C VAL A 412 -15.23 2.19 12.12
N ALA A 413 -15.86 1.40 12.98
CA ALA A 413 -15.72 -0.05 12.96
C ALA A 413 -17.08 -0.71 12.77
N LEU A 414 -17.21 -1.50 11.71
CA LEU A 414 -18.35 -2.35 11.44
C LEU A 414 -18.34 -3.56 12.38
N GLN A 415 -19.47 -4.25 12.48
CA GLN A 415 -19.59 -5.49 13.24
C GLN A 415 -19.40 -6.70 12.32
N PRO A 416 -18.96 -7.86 12.85
CA PRO A 416 -18.93 -9.10 12.08
C PRO A 416 -20.32 -9.43 11.51
N GLY A 417 -20.39 -9.65 10.19
CA GLY A 417 -21.65 -9.95 9.51
C GLY A 417 -22.40 -8.75 8.92
N ASP A 418 -21.95 -7.52 9.14
CA ASP A 418 -22.58 -6.32 8.54
C ASP A 418 -22.46 -6.27 7.02
N GLY A 419 -21.52 -7.00 6.45
CA GLY A 419 -21.32 -7.10 5.01
C GLY A 419 -19.91 -6.76 4.55
N ILE A 420 -19.76 -6.65 3.23
CA ILE A 420 -18.47 -6.47 2.56
C ILE A 420 -18.01 -5.01 2.69
N ILE A 421 -16.73 -4.82 3.05
CA ILE A 421 -16.10 -3.51 3.20
C ILE A 421 -16.31 -2.59 1.98
N HIS A 422 -16.23 -3.16 0.76
CA HIS A 422 -16.33 -2.40 -0.48
C HIS A 422 -17.69 -1.71 -0.62
N SER A 423 -18.78 -2.41 -0.32
CA SER A 423 -20.14 -1.84 -0.35
C SER A 423 -20.30 -0.72 0.68
N TRP A 424 -19.73 -0.89 1.88
CA TRP A 424 -19.80 0.11 2.93
C TRP A 424 -18.94 1.34 2.63
N LEU A 425 -17.70 1.16 2.14
CA LEU A 425 -16.84 2.29 1.76
C LEU A 425 -17.48 3.13 0.65
N ASN A 426 -18.10 2.48 -0.35
CA ASN A 426 -18.76 3.20 -1.42
C ASN A 426 -19.88 4.12 -0.91
N ARG A 427 -20.59 3.73 0.16
CA ARG A 427 -21.60 4.59 0.80
C ARG A 427 -21.01 5.77 1.58
N MET A 428 -19.72 5.78 1.81
CA MET A 428 -19.02 6.85 2.54
C MET A 428 -18.30 7.84 1.63
N LEU A 429 -18.34 7.64 0.29
CA LEU A 429 -17.57 8.45 -0.64
C LEU A 429 -18.11 9.87 -0.77
N LEU A 430 -17.18 10.78 -1.03
CA LEU A 430 -17.44 12.10 -1.57
C LEU A 430 -16.98 12.13 -3.04
N PRO A 431 -17.73 12.79 -3.93
CA PRO A 431 -17.36 12.89 -5.35
C PRO A 431 -16.00 13.56 -5.56
N ASP A 432 -15.28 13.10 -6.58
CA ASP A 432 -13.96 13.63 -6.97
C ASP A 432 -12.95 13.66 -5.83
N THR A 433 -12.91 12.60 -5.03
CA THR A 433 -11.94 12.42 -3.92
C THR A 433 -11.09 11.18 -4.11
N VAL A 434 -9.94 11.16 -3.44
CA VAL A 434 -9.00 10.05 -3.48
C VAL A 434 -9.07 9.25 -2.17
N GLY A 435 -8.89 7.93 -2.29
CA GLY A 435 -8.79 7.06 -1.13
C GLY A 435 -7.92 5.84 -1.35
N THR A 436 -7.82 5.01 -0.31
CA THR A 436 -7.04 3.77 -0.32
C THR A 436 -7.70 2.70 0.55
N GLY A 437 -7.22 1.48 0.46
CA GLY A 437 -7.64 0.39 1.34
C GLY A 437 -6.80 -0.86 1.17
N GLY A 438 -6.87 -1.72 2.18
CA GLY A 438 -6.08 -2.94 2.29
C GLY A 438 -6.60 -4.13 1.48
N ASP A 439 -7.45 -3.88 0.50
CA ASP A 439 -8.01 -4.89 -0.40
C ASP A 439 -7.96 -4.38 -1.84
N SER A 440 -7.60 -5.25 -2.79
CA SER A 440 -7.52 -4.92 -4.22
C SER A 440 -8.83 -4.42 -4.82
N HIS A 441 -9.97 -4.85 -4.26
CA HIS A 441 -11.32 -4.43 -4.64
C HIS A 441 -11.79 -3.13 -3.95
N THR A 442 -10.92 -2.43 -3.26
CA THR A 442 -11.21 -1.07 -2.81
C THR A 442 -11.25 -0.15 -4.04
N ARG A 443 -12.44 0.06 -4.61
CA ARG A 443 -12.66 0.84 -5.84
C ARG A 443 -13.74 1.90 -5.60
N PHE A 444 -13.46 3.12 -6.05
CA PHE A 444 -14.30 4.29 -5.79
C PHE A 444 -14.80 4.92 -7.09
N PRO A 445 -15.96 4.50 -7.61
CA PRO A 445 -16.45 4.91 -8.92
C PRO A 445 -16.71 6.42 -9.07
N ILE A 446 -17.14 7.10 -8.00
CA ILE A 446 -17.41 8.57 -8.02
C ILE A 446 -16.19 9.41 -7.57
N GLY A 447 -15.08 8.77 -7.34
CA GLY A 447 -13.76 9.33 -7.05
C GLY A 447 -12.72 8.41 -7.66
N ILE A 448 -11.60 8.22 -6.98
CA ILE A 448 -10.61 7.20 -7.34
C ILE A 448 -9.96 6.64 -6.08
N SER A 449 -9.55 5.38 -6.12
CA SER A 449 -8.80 4.76 -5.02
C SER A 449 -7.60 4.00 -5.56
N PHE A 450 -6.55 3.98 -4.75
CA PHE A 450 -5.33 3.23 -5.01
C PHE A 450 -5.14 2.21 -3.88
N PRO A 451 -5.58 0.95 -4.07
CA PRO A 451 -5.41 -0.11 -3.09
C PRO A 451 -3.93 -0.32 -2.74
N ALA A 452 -3.66 -0.63 -1.48
CA ALA A 452 -2.30 -0.70 -0.98
C ALA A 452 -2.12 -1.79 0.08
N GLY A 453 -0.87 -2.13 0.41
CA GLY A 453 -0.55 -2.97 1.55
C GLY A 453 -0.86 -2.29 2.88
N SER A 454 -0.97 -3.08 3.96
CA SER A 454 -1.35 -2.60 5.30
C SER A 454 -0.47 -1.45 5.82
N GLY A 455 0.81 -1.41 5.47
CA GLY A 455 1.73 -0.33 5.86
C GLY A 455 1.34 1.01 5.24
N LEU A 456 1.06 1.03 3.94
CA LEU A 456 0.65 2.25 3.24
C LEU A 456 -0.79 2.66 3.62
N VAL A 457 -1.67 1.70 3.90
CA VAL A 457 -3.01 1.96 4.47
C VAL A 457 -2.90 2.62 5.84
N ALA A 458 -2.01 2.11 6.71
CA ALA A 458 -1.74 2.70 8.02
C ALA A 458 -1.15 4.13 7.88
N PHE A 459 -0.21 4.31 6.97
CA PHE A 459 0.38 5.60 6.65
C PHE A 459 -0.70 6.60 6.18
N GLY A 460 -1.55 6.18 5.22
CA GLY A 460 -2.69 6.98 4.76
C GLY A 460 -3.66 7.36 5.86
N ALA A 461 -3.99 6.43 6.76
CA ALA A 461 -4.86 6.69 7.89
C ALA A 461 -4.22 7.69 8.89
N ALA A 462 -2.94 7.50 9.22
CA ALA A 462 -2.22 8.29 10.20
C ALA A 462 -1.89 9.71 9.70
N LEU A 463 -1.44 9.86 8.48
CA LEU A 463 -0.97 11.14 7.91
C LEU A 463 -1.94 11.81 6.96
N GLY A 464 -2.96 11.08 6.52
CA GLY A 464 -3.97 11.61 5.61
C GLY A 464 -3.52 11.73 4.15
N VAL A 465 -2.35 11.20 3.79
CA VAL A 465 -1.80 11.19 2.41
C VAL A 465 -1.14 9.85 2.12
N ILE A 466 -0.98 9.51 0.84
CA ILE A 466 -0.10 8.40 0.42
C ILE A 466 0.84 8.87 -0.69
N PRO A 467 2.05 8.29 -0.78
CA PRO A 467 2.91 8.49 -1.94
C PRO A 467 2.33 7.78 -3.16
N LEU A 468 2.32 8.46 -4.28
CA LEU A 468 1.80 7.95 -5.55
C LEU A 468 2.63 8.48 -6.71
N ASP A 469 3.11 7.58 -7.58
CA ASP A 469 3.52 7.93 -8.93
C ASP A 469 2.27 7.87 -9.80
N MET A 470 1.83 9.01 -10.35
CA MET A 470 0.57 9.08 -11.09
C MET A 470 0.56 8.10 -12.25
N PRO A 471 -0.36 7.11 -12.28
CA PRO A 471 -0.44 6.17 -13.40
C PRO A 471 -0.96 6.82 -14.69
N GLU A 472 -0.63 6.21 -15.83
CA GLU A 472 -1.36 6.47 -17.07
C GLU A 472 -2.83 6.01 -16.95
N SER A 473 -3.68 6.51 -17.84
CA SER A 473 -5.10 6.08 -17.91
C SER A 473 -5.42 5.34 -19.21
N VAL A 474 -6.30 4.35 -19.10
CA VAL A 474 -6.99 3.69 -20.22
C VAL A 474 -8.44 4.12 -20.20
N LEU A 475 -8.93 4.64 -21.32
CA LEU A 475 -10.33 5.05 -21.47
C LEU A 475 -11.16 3.90 -22.01
N ILE A 476 -12.26 3.61 -21.31
CA ILE A 476 -13.34 2.72 -21.77
C ILE A 476 -14.54 3.61 -22.11
N ARG A 477 -14.91 3.64 -23.37
CA ARG A 477 -16.05 4.44 -23.84
C ARG A 477 -17.17 3.54 -24.32
N PHE A 478 -18.28 3.56 -23.60
CA PHE A 478 -19.51 2.91 -24.02
C PHE A 478 -20.35 3.85 -24.91
N SER A 479 -21.03 3.26 -25.89
CA SER A 479 -21.98 3.95 -26.76
C SER A 479 -23.16 3.04 -27.08
N GLY A 480 -24.25 3.59 -27.64
CA GLY A 480 -25.45 2.83 -27.97
C GLY A 480 -26.32 2.52 -26.75
N GLU A 481 -27.21 1.55 -26.89
CA GLU A 481 -28.19 1.16 -25.88
C GLU A 481 -28.03 -0.32 -25.50
N MET A 482 -28.22 -0.63 -24.23
CA MET A 482 -28.14 -2.00 -23.70
C MET A 482 -29.26 -2.85 -24.31
N GLN A 483 -28.92 -3.99 -24.89
CA GLN A 483 -29.85 -4.85 -25.59
C GLN A 483 -30.69 -5.70 -24.62
N PRO A 484 -31.91 -6.13 -25.03
CA PRO A 484 -32.73 -7.02 -24.21
C PRO A 484 -31.99 -8.31 -23.84
N GLY A 485 -32.00 -8.66 -22.55
CA GLY A 485 -31.31 -9.86 -22.01
C GLY A 485 -29.85 -9.62 -21.62
N ILE A 486 -29.29 -8.45 -21.96
CA ILE A 486 -27.95 -8.05 -21.51
C ILE A 486 -28.04 -7.37 -20.15
N THR A 487 -27.12 -7.68 -19.28
CA THR A 487 -27.06 -7.21 -17.90
C THR A 487 -25.78 -6.38 -17.67
N LEU A 488 -25.67 -5.77 -16.49
CA LEU A 488 -24.46 -5.06 -16.09
C LEU A 488 -23.23 -5.99 -16.07
N ARG A 489 -23.41 -7.27 -15.71
CA ARG A 489 -22.32 -8.26 -15.72
C ARG A 489 -21.73 -8.46 -17.12
N ASP A 490 -22.56 -8.40 -18.14
CA ASP A 490 -22.08 -8.49 -19.52
C ASP A 490 -21.25 -7.25 -19.91
N LEU A 491 -21.59 -6.07 -19.40
CA LEU A 491 -20.78 -4.86 -19.58
C LEU A 491 -19.42 -4.99 -18.90
N VAL A 492 -19.38 -5.55 -17.67
CA VAL A 492 -18.13 -5.86 -16.97
C VAL A 492 -17.22 -6.75 -17.82
N ASN A 493 -17.80 -7.80 -18.43
CA ASN A 493 -17.06 -8.76 -19.26
C ASN A 493 -16.74 -8.20 -20.65
N ALA A 494 -17.50 -7.23 -21.15
CA ALA A 494 -17.24 -6.59 -22.44
C ALA A 494 -15.91 -5.81 -22.46
N ILE A 495 -15.46 -5.30 -21.32
CA ILE A 495 -14.19 -4.55 -21.21
C ILE A 495 -12.99 -5.43 -21.57
N PRO A 496 -12.71 -6.56 -20.89
CA PRO A 496 -11.62 -7.43 -21.27
C PRO A 496 -11.84 -8.10 -22.64
N TYR A 497 -13.08 -8.45 -22.99
CA TYR A 497 -13.39 -9.01 -24.31
C TYR A 497 -12.99 -8.07 -25.45
N ALA A 498 -13.36 -6.80 -25.37
CA ALA A 498 -12.97 -5.80 -26.36
C ALA A 498 -11.45 -5.55 -26.38
N ALA A 499 -10.78 -5.61 -25.23
CA ALA A 499 -9.32 -5.50 -25.14
C ALA A 499 -8.61 -6.69 -25.82
N ILE A 500 -9.13 -7.90 -25.66
CA ILE A 500 -8.61 -9.12 -26.33
C ILE A 500 -8.78 -8.99 -27.84
N GLN A 501 -9.96 -8.59 -28.31
CA GLN A 501 -10.23 -8.40 -29.74
C GLN A 501 -9.29 -7.36 -30.39
N LYS A 502 -8.83 -6.36 -29.62
CA LYS A 502 -7.86 -5.36 -30.06
C LYS A 502 -6.40 -5.76 -29.85
N GLY A 503 -6.11 -6.96 -29.33
CA GLY A 503 -4.76 -7.43 -29.04
C GLY A 503 -4.03 -6.67 -27.90
N LEU A 504 -4.80 -6.00 -27.04
CA LEU A 504 -4.33 -5.23 -25.88
C LEU A 504 -4.28 -6.06 -24.58
N LEU A 505 -4.97 -7.19 -24.57
CA LEU A 505 -5.00 -8.18 -23.49
C LEU A 505 -4.84 -9.57 -24.10
N THR A 506 -4.07 -10.45 -23.46
CA THR A 506 -3.97 -11.87 -23.85
C THR A 506 -4.44 -12.77 -22.72
N VAL A 507 -5.09 -13.88 -23.06
CA VAL A 507 -5.46 -14.93 -22.10
C VAL A 507 -4.24 -15.76 -21.73
N GLU A 508 -3.40 -16.06 -22.70
CA GLU A 508 -2.15 -16.81 -22.51
C GLU A 508 -1.25 -16.12 -21.48
N LYS A 509 -0.63 -16.91 -20.62
CA LYS A 509 0.26 -16.40 -19.55
C LYS A 509 1.67 -16.12 -20.03
N GLU A 510 2.15 -16.90 -21.01
CA GLU A 510 3.44 -16.67 -21.67
C GLU A 510 3.35 -15.43 -22.58
N GLY A 511 4.26 -14.48 -22.41
CA GLY A 511 4.24 -13.22 -23.16
C GLY A 511 3.00 -12.36 -22.90
N LYS A 512 2.37 -12.47 -21.71
CA LYS A 512 1.11 -11.82 -21.38
C LYS A 512 1.16 -10.32 -21.64
N LYS A 513 0.20 -9.84 -22.44
CA LYS A 513 -0.12 -8.42 -22.59
C LYS A 513 -1.30 -8.09 -21.68
N ASN A 514 -1.20 -6.98 -20.98
CA ASN A 514 -2.30 -6.46 -20.19
C ASN A 514 -2.22 -4.92 -20.15
N ILE A 515 -3.00 -4.27 -21.01
CA ILE A 515 -3.02 -2.80 -21.11
C ILE A 515 -3.50 -2.12 -19.81
N PHE A 516 -4.25 -2.82 -18.98
CA PHE A 516 -4.81 -2.30 -17.74
C PHE A 516 -3.83 -2.32 -16.58
N SER A 517 -2.86 -3.23 -16.62
CA SER A 517 -1.92 -3.44 -15.50
C SER A 517 -1.16 -2.16 -15.17
N GLY A 518 -1.24 -1.75 -13.90
CA GLY A 518 -0.59 -0.55 -13.40
C GLY A 518 -1.20 0.79 -13.87
N ARG A 519 -2.31 0.78 -14.61
CA ARG A 519 -2.99 1.98 -15.14
C ARG A 519 -4.32 2.24 -14.44
N CYS A 520 -4.80 3.47 -14.51
CA CYS A 520 -6.15 3.82 -14.11
C CYS A 520 -7.14 3.48 -15.23
N LEU A 521 -8.27 2.87 -14.90
CA LEU A 521 -9.41 2.77 -15.81
C LEU A 521 -10.31 3.99 -15.63
N GLU A 522 -10.64 4.64 -16.74
CA GLU A 522 -11.65 5.70 -16.78
C GLU A 522 -12.80 5.23 -17.66
N ILE A 523 -14.00 5.15 -17.11
CA ILE A 523 -15.18 4.60 -17.78
C ILE A 523 -16.16 5.75 -18.05
N GLU A 524 -16.60 5.89 -19.31
CA GLU A 524 -17.59 6.88 -19.73
C GLU A 524 -18.63 6.31 -20.68
N GLY A 525 -19.68 7.10 -20.97
CA GLY A 525 -20.77 6.73 -21.89
C GLY A 525 -21.98 6.09 -21.21
N LEU A 526 -21.97 5.98 -19.88
CA LEU A 526 -23.05 5.43 -19.06
C LEU A 526 -23.46 6.42 -17.95
N PRO A 527 -23.85 7.66 -18.29
CA PRO A 527 -23.95 8.76 -17.33
C PRO A 527 -25.04 8.56 -16.26
N ASN A 528 -26.04 7.74 -16.55
CA ASN A 528 -27.21 7.52 -15.69
C ASN A 528 -27.17 6.21 -14.88
N LEU A 529 -26.02 5.53 -14.82
CA LEU A 529 -25.88 4.38 -13.96
C LEU A 529 -26.11 4.77 -12.50
N LYS A 530 -26.79 3.92 -11.75
CA LYS A 530 -26.80 4.01 -10.29
C LYS A 530 -25.41 3.79 -9.74
N ILE A 531 -25.10 4.40 -8.60
CA ILE A 531 -23.75 4.30 -8.02
C ILE A 531 -23.37 2.85 -7.71
N GLU A 532 -24.33 2.01 -7.29
CA GLU A 532 -24.09 0.58 -7.06
C GLU A 532 -23.71 -0.15 -8.35
N GLN A 533 -24.27 0.25 -9.49
CA GLN A 533 -23.92 -0.30 -10.80
C GLN A 533 -22.55 0.19 -11.26
N ALA A 534 -22.25 1.47 -11.06
CA ALA A 534 -20.93 2.03 -11.35
C ALA A 534 -19.85 1.40 -10.47
N PHE A 535 -20.20 1.07 -9.22
CA PHE A 535 -19.31 0.33 -8.32
C PHE A 535 -18.99 -1.06 -8.88
N GLU A 536 -19.96 -1.83 -9.36
CA GLU A 536 -19.71 -3.15 -9.95
C GLU A 536 -18.75 -3.08 -11.15
N LEU A 537 -18.89 -2.08 -12.02
CA LEU A 537 -17.94 -1.84 -13.12
C LEU A 537 -16.53 -1.50 -12.62
N SER A 538 -16.44 -0.62 -11.63
CA SER A 538 -15.14 -0.21 -11.08
C SER A 538 -14.47 -1.32 -10.28
N ASP A 539 -15.24 -2.09 -9.53
CA ASP A 539 -14.77 -3.21 -8.70
C ASP A 539 -14.04 -4.27 -9.54
N ALA A 540 -14.63 -4.65 -10.66
CA ALA A 540 -14.06 -5.63 -11.58
C ALA A 540 -12.71 -5.22 -12.19
N SER A 541 -12.33 -3.94 -12.12
CA SER A 541 -11.01 -3.47 -12.56
C SER A 541 -9.86 -4.07 -11.74
N ALA A 542 -10.14 -4.54 -10.52
CA ALA A 542 -9.19 -5.24 -9.67
C ALA A 542 -8.64 -6.51 -10.33
N GLU A 543 -9.50 -7.27 -10.99
CA GLU A 543 -9.15 -8.51 -11.70
C GLU A 543 -8.25 -8.27 -12.91
N ARG A 544 -8.14 -7.02 -13.37
CA ARG A 544 -7.28 -6.61 -14.49
C ARG A 544 -5.95 -6.01 -14.01
N SER A 545 -5.64 -6.09 -12.72
CA SER A 545 -4.46 -5.45 -12.11
C SER A 545 -4.40 -3.93 -12.35
N ALA A 546 -5.53 -3.27 -12.53
CA ALA A 546 -5.58 -1.82 -12.64
C ALA A 546 -5.18 -1.16 -11.32
N SER A 547 -4.46 -0.03 -11.38
CA SER A 547 -4.07 0.74 -10.19
C SER A 547 -5.25 1.45 -9.54
N GLY A 548 -6.22 1.90 -10.33
CA GLY A 548 -7.42 2.57 -9.86
C GLY A 548 -8.51 2.54 -10.92
N CYS A 549 -9.72 2.96 -10.56
CA CYS A 549 -10.82 3.10 -11.52
C CYS A 549 -11.75 4.23 -11.10
N THR A 550 -12.23 5.01 -12.08
CA THR A 550 -13.27 6.03 -11.90
C THR A 550 -14.29 5.94 -13.01
N VAL A 551 -15.53 6.35 -12.76
CA VAL A 551 -16.64 6.30 -13.72
C VAL A 551 -17.23 7.69 -13.87
N LEU A 552 -17.28 8.21 -15.10
CA LEU A 552 -17.90 9.50 -15.40
C LEU A 552 -19.41 9.37 -15.37
N LEU A 553 -20.05 9.99 -14.39
CA LEU A 553 -21.50 9.99 -14.18
C LEU A 553 -22.06 11.41 -14.22
N ASP A 554 -23.38 11.52 -14.41
CA ASP A 554 -24.12 12.77 -14.22
C ASP A 554 -24.40 13.03 -12.72
N GLU A 555 -24.85 14.25 -12.42
CA GLU A 555 -25.10 14.69 -11.04
C GLU A 555 -26.29 13.95 -10.38
N GLU A 556 -27.33 13.62 -11.14
CA GLU A 556 -28.58 13.08 -10.60
C GLU A 556 -28.40 11.75 -9.83
N PRO A 557 -27.72 10.72 -10.36
CA PRO A 557 -27.44 9.49 -9.62
C PRO A 557 -26.63 9.72 -8.35
N ILE A 558 -25.69 10.66 -8.40
CA ILE A 558 -24.84 10.98 -7.24
C ILE A 558 -25.65 11.70 -6.16
N LEU A 559 -26.51 12.65 -6.54
CA LEU A 559 -27.40 13.36 -5.60
C LEU A 559 -28.36 12.40 -4.88
N GLU A 560 -28.98 11.46 -5.63
CA GLU A 560 -29.84 10.42 -5.04
C GLU A 560 -29.07 9.59 -4.01
N TYR A 561 -27.88 9.14 -4.37
CA TYR A 561 -27.04 8.28 -3.55
C TYR A 561 -26.57 8.99 -2.27
N LEU A 562 -26.06 10.20 -2.37
CA LEU A 562 -25.60 10.97 -1.21
C LEU A 562 -26.73 11.28 -0.22
N LYS A 563 -27.93 11.59 -0.70
CA LYS A 563 -29.11 11.80 0.16
C LYS A 563 -29.42 10.54 1.00
N SER A 564 -29.37 9.36 0.37
CA SER A 564 -29.55 8.08 1.07
C SER A 564 -28.43 7.85 2.10
N ASN A 565 -27.18 8.14 1.71
CA ASN A 565 -26.01 7.90 2.55
C ASN A 565 -25.97 8.81 3.79
N ILE A 566 -26.42 10.05 3.69
CA ILE A 566 -26.54 10.96 4.86
C ILE A 566 -27.45 10.35 5.94
N VAL A 567 -28.56 9.75 5.53
CA VAL A 567 -29.47 9.06 6.47
C VAL A 567 -28.77 7.86 7.09
N LEU A 568 -28.04 7.07 6.30
CA LEU A 568 -27.28 5.92 6.77
C LEU A 568 -26.19 6.33 7.78
N LEU A 569 -25.43 7.40 7.50
CA LEU A 569 -24.39 7.89 8.40
C LEU A 569 -24.95 8.28 9.76
N ARG A 570 -26.09 8.96 9.79
CA ARG A 570 -26.75 9.36 11.04
C ARG A 570 -27.36 8.16 11.78
N TRP A 571 -27.83 7.16 11.04
CA TRP A 571 -28.23 5.89 11.65
C TRP A 571 -27.04 5.18 12.30
N LEU A 572 -25.87 5.10 11.63
CA LEU A 572 -24.66 4.52 12.22
C LEU A 572 -24.25 5.22 13.53
N ILE A 573 -24.45 6.54 13.63
CA ILE A 573 -24.22 7.29 14.87
C ILE A 573 -25.17 6.79 15.99
N SER A 574 -26.45 6.62 15.68
CA SER A 574 -27.43 6.16 16.65
C SER A 574 -27.17 4.74 17.15
N GLU A 575 -26.58 3.90 16.31
CA GLU A 575 -26.22 2.51 16.64
C GLU A 575 -24.81 2.37 17.26
N GLY A 576 -24.05 3.46 17.38
CA GLY A 576 -22.74 3.46 18.05
C GLY A 576 -21.59 2.80 17.26
N TYR A 577 -21.63 2.83 15.93
CA TYR A 577 -20.65 2.18 15.07
C TYR A 577 -19.26 2.80 15.10
N GLY A 578 -19.11 4.04 15.50
CA GLY A 578 -17.81 4.66 15.48
C GLY A 578 -17.76 6.02 16.15
N ASP A 579 -16.78 6.81 15.80
CA ASP A 579 -16.71 8.20 16.25
C ASP A 579 -17.85 9.02 15.61
N ALA A 580 -18.79 9.43 16.43
CA ALA A 580 -19.97 10.18 15.99
C ALA A 580 -19.60 11.50 15.30
N ARG A 581 -18.49 12.16 15.70
CA ARG A 581 -18.01 13.41 15.09
C ARG A 581 -17.51 13.15 13.67
N THR A 582 -16.83 12.04 13.44
CA THR A 582 -16.33 11.64 12.11
C THR A 582 -17.47 11.35 11.16
N LEU A 583 -18.47 10.59 11.61
CA LEU A 583 -19.65 10.28 10.81
C LEU A 583 -20.50 11.52 10.50
N GLU A 584 -20.74 12.39 11.49
CA GLU A 584 -21.50 13.63 11.28
C GLU A 584 -20.73 14.60 10.37
N ARG A 585 -19.42 14.76 10.53
CA ARG A 585 -18.58 15.56 9.63
C ARG A 585 -18.69 15.07 8.18
N ARG A 586 -18.70 13.75 7.96
CA ARG A 586 -18.89 13.16 6.64
C ARG A 586 -20.28 13.44 6.09
N ALA A 587 -21.34 13.31 6.88
CA ALA A 587 -22.70 13.65 6.48
C ALA A 587 -22.83 15.13 6.09
N GLN A 588 -22.25 16.04 6.89
CA GLN A 588 -22.23 17.47 6.60
C GLN A 588 -21.49 17.81 5.30
N LYS A 589 -20.36 17.15 5.00
CA LYS A 589 -19.65 17.32 3.73
C LYS A 589 -20.51 16.86 2.54
N MET A 590 -21.26 15.77 2.68
CA MET A 590 -22.22 15.33 1.66
C MET A 590 -23.34 16.36 1.47
N GLU A 591 -23.90 16.91 2.55
CA GLU A 591 -24.92 17.98 2.51
C GLU A 591 -24.38 19.25 1.82
N GLN A 592 -23.15 19.65 2.12
CA GLN A 592 -22.50 20.79 1.47
C GLN A 592 -22.31 20.56 -0.03
N TRP A 593 -21.89 19.36 -0.41
CA TRP A 593 -21.75 19.03 -1.85
C TRP A 593 -23.10 19.05 -2.57
N ILE A 594 -24.16 18.52 -1.95
CA ILE A 594 -25.54 18.54 -2.51
C ILE A 594 -26.06 19.97 -2.73
N GLN A 595 -25.67 20.94 -1.89
CA GLN A 595 -26.07 22.34 -2.03
C GLN A 595 -25.41 23.02 -3.23
N ASN A 596 -24.24 22.58 -3.64
CA ASN A 596 -23.50 23.12 -4.79
C ASN A 596 -22.75 22.00 -5.50
N PRO A 597 -23.46 21.13 -6.23
CA PRO A 597 -22.84 20.00 -6.90
C PRO A 597 -21.89 20.47 -8.01
N VAL A 598 -20.68 19.94 -7.97
CA VAL A 598 -19.66 20.17 -9.01
C VAL A 598 -18.95 18.85 -9.23
N LEU A 599 -18.88 18.41 -10.49
CA LEU A 599 -18.16 17.23 -10.94
C LEU A 599 -17.02 17.62 -11.86
N LEU A 600 -15.87 17.00 -11.65
CA LEU A 600 -14.76 17.09 -12.58
C LEU A 600 -15.08 16.34 -13.88
N LYS A 601 -14.53 16.83 -14.98
CA LYS A 601 -14.63 16.21 -16.30
C LYS A 601 -13.24 16.21 -16.95
N PRO A 602 -12.93 15.19 -17.77
CA PRO A 602 -11.69 15.20 -18.54
C PRO A 602 -11.68 16.37 -19.53
N ASP A 603 -10.49 16.84 -19.87
CA ASP A 603 -10.35 17.84 -20.94
C ASP A 603 -10.53 17.19 -22.30
N ASN A 604 -11.02 17.96 -23.27
CA ASN A 604 -11.31 17.45 -24.61
C ASN A 604 -10.07 16.89 -25.35
N ASN A 605 -8.88 17.38 -25.02
CA ASN A 605 -7.61 16.96 -25.59
C ASN A 605 -6.77 16.09 -24.63
N ALA A 606 -7.41 15.48 -23.62
CA ALA A 606 -6.76 14.56 -22.72
C ALA A 606 -6.16 13.35 -23.48
N LYS A 607 -5.00 12.90 -23.05
CA LYS A 607 -4.30 11.74 -23.63
C LYS A 607 -4.46 10.51 -22.76
N TYR A 608 -4.70 9.38 -23.41
CA TYR A 608 -4.84 8.07 -22.78
C TYR A 608 -3.84 7.09 -23.39
N ALA A 609 -3.35 6.15 -22.60
CA ALA A 609 -2.47 5.06 -23.07
C ALA A 609 -3.18 4.18 -24.12
N ALA A 610 -4.50 4.02 -23.98
CA ALA A 610 -5.37 3.40 -24.96
C ALA A 610 -6.81 3.90 -24.78
N THR A 611 -7.60 3.86 -25.88
CA THR A 611 -9.05 4.04 -25.85
C THR A 611 -9.72 2.79 -26.40
N ILE A 612 -10.61 2.21 -25.60
CA ILE A 612 -11.40 1.03 -25.96
C ILE A 612 -12.85 1.45 -26.08
N GLU A 613 -13.34 1.51 -27.31
CA GLU A 613 -14.73 1.82 -27.61
C GLU A 613 -15.55 0.54 -27.65
N ILE A 614 -16.70 0.54 -27.00
CA ILE A 614 -17.63 -0.58 -26.89
C ILE A 614 -19.02 -0.09 -27.26
N ASP A 615 -19.56 -0.62 -28.38
CA ASP A 615 -20.93 -0.34 -28.81
C ASP A 615 -21.89 -1.37 -28.19
N LEU A 616 -22.74 -0.92 -27.29
CA LEU A 616 -23.74 -1.76 -26.61
C LEU A 616 -24.75 -2.38 -27.57
N ASN A 617 -24.98 -1.77 -28.75
CA ASN A 617 -25.84 -2.34 -29.77
C ASN A 617 -25.27 -3.63 -30.38
N GLU A 618 -23.95 -3.86 -30.27
CA GLU A 618 -23.29 -5.06 -30.79
C GLU A 618 -23.23 -6.19 -29.76
N ILE A 619 -23.50 -5.93 -28.47
CA ILE A 619 -23.57 -6.97 -27.43
C ILE A 619 -24.98 -7.56 -27.43
N LYS A 620 -25.18 -8.67 -28.17
CA LYS A 620 -26.49 -9.29 -28.42
C LYS A 620 -26.74 -10.55 -27.61
N GLU A 621 -25.72 -11.06 -26.96
CA GLU A 621 -25.77 -12.26 -26.13
C GLU A 621 -24.88 -12.13 -24.89
N PRO A 622 -25.12 -12.92 -23.84
CA PRO A 622 -24.30 -12.88 -22.63
C PRO A 622 -22.82 -13.17 -22.88
N LEU A 623 -21.98 -12.45 -22.15
CA LEU A 623 -20.53 -12.60 -22.12
C LEU A 623 -20.13 -13.32 -20.83
N LEU A 624 -19.45 -14.44 -20.95
CA LEU A 624 -19.14 -15.34 -19.85
C LEU A 624 -17.63 -15.43 -19.65
N ALA A 625 -17.18 -15.32 -18.40
CA ALA A 625 -15.79 -15.58 -18.01
C ALA A 625 -15.58 -17.04 -17.65
N CYS A 626 -14.45 -17.62 -18.01
CA CYS A 626 -14.05 -18.94 -17.53
C CYS A 626 -13.88 -18.93 -16.00
N PRO A 627 -14.23 -20.04 -15.31
CA PRO A 627 -14.26 -20.07 -13.83
C PRO A 627 -12.93 -19.72 -13.15
N ASN A 628 -11.80 -20.00 -13.79
CA ASN A 628 -10.46 -19.80 -13.20
C ASN A 628 -9.63 -18.69 -13.89
N ASP A 629 -10.20 -18.00 -14.87
CA ASP A 629 -9.52 -16.92 -15.57
C ASP A 629 -10.52 -15.81 -15.96
N PRO A 630 -10.52 -14.69 -15.23
CA PRO A 630 -11.44 -13.58 -15.48
C PRO A 630 -11.15 -12.85 -16.81
N ASP A 631 -10.02 -13.13 -17.46
CA ASP A 631 -9.67 -12.59 -18.77
C ASP A 631 -10.14 -13.51 -19.93
N ASP A 632 -10.40 -14.79 -19.69
CA ASP A 632 -10.90 -15.70 -20.72
C ASP A 632 -12.43 -15.54 -20.90
N ILE A 633 -12.81 -14.54 -21.68
CA ILE A 633 -14.20 -14.18 -21.95
C ILE A 633 -14.64 -14.75 -23.29
N LYS A 634 -15.84 -15.33 -23.30
CA LYS A 634 -16.50 -15.87 -24.49
C LYS A 634 -17.97 -15.45 -24.52
N THR A 635 -18.51 -15.34 -25.73
CA THR A 635 -19.96 -15.23 -25.90
C THR A 635 -20.63 -16.56 -25.58
N LEU A 636 -21.92 -16.53 -25.27
CA LEU A 636 -22.69 -17.73 -25.00
C LEU A 636 -22.66 -18.73 -26.20
N SER A 637 -22.71 -18.20 -27.42
CA SER A 637 -22.63 -19.02 -28.63
C SER A 637 -21.25 -19.63 -28.88
N GLU A 638 -20.16 -19.00 -28.46
CA GLU A 638 -18.79 -19.53 -28.57
C GLU A 638 -18.54 -20.70 -27.60
N ILE A 639 -19.25 -20.78 -26.47
CA ILE A 639 -19.13 -21.87 -25.50
C ILE A 639 -19.80 -23.17 -26.01
N GLY A 640 -20.77 -23.07 -26.92
CA GLY A 640 -21.47 -24.21 -27.54
C GLY A 640 -22.35 -24.99 -26.55
N GLU A 641 -22.52 -26.31 -26.80
CA GLU A 641 -23.37 -27.17 -26.00
C GLU A 641 -22.76 -27.60 -24.65
N ASP A 642 -21.54 -27.21 -24.34
CA ASP A 642 -20.81 -27.65 -23.14
C ASP A 642 -21.12 -26.80 -21.89
N LEU A 643 -22.42 -26.49 -21.72
CA LEU A 643 -22.95 -25.79 -20.53
C LEU A 643 -22.90 -26.68 -19.26
N SER A 644 -22.48 -27.92 -19.36
CA SER A 644 -22.36 -28.86 -18.22
C SER A 644 -21.26 -28.45 -17.22
N LEU A 645 -20.38 -27.49 -17.56
CA LEU A 645 -19.34 -26.98 -16.70
C LEU A 645 -19.74 -25.74 -15.86
N ILE A 646 -20.99 -25.27 -15.97
CA ILE A 646 -21.52 -24.12 -15.23
C ILE A 646 -22.21 -24.53 -13.92
N HIS A 647 -21.90 -25.66 -13.36
CA HIS A 647 -22.48 -26.14 -12.08
C HIS A 647 -21.50 -25.96 -10.93
#